data_ebecc989558579152e11b9254260593c
#
_entry.id   ebecc989558579152e11b9254260593c
#
_cell.length_a   1.000
_cell.length_b   1.000
_cell.length_c   1.000
_cell.angle_alpha   90.00
_cell.angle_beta   90.00
_cell.angle_gamma   90.00
#
_symmetry.space_group_name_H-M   'P 1'
#
loop_
_entity.id
_entity.type
_entity.pdbx_description
1 polymer ?
#
loop_
_entity_poly.entity_id
_entity_poly.type
_entity_poly.pdbx_seq_one_letter_code
_entity_poly.pdbx_strand_id
1 'polypeptide(L)'
;MKKAIVLSTLCALALSLQASDLGNIEVTSSTINDSEQSLIPEVSTVATLSAEKVESMHIENLQQVLQSIPGVTTESKTGDSIKIHLRGVENQMYMGEKPGVAIVIDGVPVFERTGAVNVDLDNIESIKVIKGGASYLFGDDALSGAVIITTKKGAKYNHNFATAEVGSYGFRKYLARSGYANEDLSFHIQASQRKADGYWEDSDYDSKYLDGKFQYYIDDTSDITFGAEYSQREKDSHGTVGGATEAATNPESVYLGDQESRDYTRMFDVELLKLFLTYSKDFDSNSNLLVNGYVYKDDTQYISSPQTKDATGTTDSTLTDEDYVYDNDYAQIQKGIKSELRSSFDSFATLIGVDLRANTYENEVKYRVNQALITYGPYSVTPNYYLESDFKSSDKTDENVYAIYGEYKQNIIDNLSMTGNIRFDHINLDYNDYKKQHFTNNFNVYSYRIGANYIVTEDTSIYANYSTGFRAPTVSQLYAGDVSAYGSTINNPDLEPEESRNYEIGFRTTQKKINFDLALFQIDRKDFIMKSSGNYGDSDATDMWANIGGAKHRGVELSINGALHEQLLLNIAYTYLDAYYTKYNSFGIDLDANPNTNIVTYFNATGNDIPRTSKHQLNTVIDYMPLDGLQLTGEMNFKSHYYADDLNVIRIPARTIYNAVAKYKYTFGDYALEAFARVDNLFDKTYYATARSSGDRNEDGIFDAEDLSITVDQGRVYRAGLSVKF
;
A
#
# COMPACT_ATOMS: atom_id res chain seq x y z
N MET A 1 31.50 -5.35 -42.85
CA MET A 1 30.34 -6.24 -43.04
C MET A 1 30.02 -7.16 -41.86
N LYS A 2 30.96 -7.59 -41.00
CA LYS A 2 30.62 -8.44 -39.82
C LYS A 2 29.99 -7.69 -38.63
N LYS A 3 30.22 -6.39 -38.48
CA LYS A 3 29.59 -5.59 -37.39
C LYS A 3 28.13 -5.19 -37.65
N ALA A 4 27.70 -5.12 -38.91
CA ALA A 4 26.32 -4.80 -39.26
C ALA A 4 25.35 -5.98 -39.04
N ILE A 5 25.85 -7.21 -39.15
CA ILE A 5 25.03 -8.42 -38.95
C ILE A 5 24.79 -8.69 -37.46
N VAL A 6 25.75 -8.34 -36.59
CA VAL A 6 25.55 -8.49 -35.13
C VAL A 6 24.56 -7.44 -34.59
N LEU A 7 24.56 -6.22 -35.14
CA LEU A 7 23.62 -5.17 -34.72
C LEU A 7 22.18 -5.47 -35.16
N SER A 8 21.99 -6.06 -36.36
CA SER A 8 20.67 -6.45 -36.87
C SER A 8 20.09 -7.65 -36.09
N THR A 9 20.93 -8.56 -35.62
CA THR A 9 20.51 -9.72 -34.83
C THR A 9 20.17 -9.31 -33.39
N LEU A 10 20.90 -8.33 -32.83
CA LEU A 10 20.57 -7.75 -31.54
C LEU A 10 19.27 -6.89 -31.55
N CYS A 11 19.04 -6.12 -32.63
CA CYS A 11 17.77 -5.42 -32.81
C CYS A 11 16.60 -6.37 -33.05
N ALA A 12 16.81 -7.49 -33.77
CA ALA A 12 15.75 -8.51 -33.94
C ALA A 12 15.45 -9.29 -32.63
N LEU A 13 16.47 -9.53 -31.79
CA LEU A 13 16.27 -10.09 -30.45
C LEU A 13 15.57 -9.08 -29.51
N ALA A 14 15.92 -7.80 -29.56
CA ALA A 14 15.25 -6.76 -28.75
C ALA A 14 13.79 -6.58 -29.17
N LEU A 15 13.46 -6.69 -30.45
CA LEU A 15 12.07 -6.65 -30.93
C LEU A 15 11.27 -7.92 -30.57
N SER A 16 11.94 -9.09 -30.47
CA SER A 16 11.29 -10.33 -30.07
C SER A 16 11.07 -10.40 -28.52
N LEU A 17 11.91 -9.72 -27.73
CA LEU A 17 11.76 -9.60 -26.29
C LEU A 17 10.64 -8.61 -25.90
N GLN A 18 10.39 -7.55 -26.69
CA GLN A 18 9.30 -6.61 -26.41
C GLN A 18 7.90 -7.23 -26.57
N ALA A 19 7.74 -8.30 -27.32
CA ALA A 19 6.47 -9.00 -27.50
C ALA A 19 6.20 -10.08 -26.42
N SER A 20 7.22 -10.46 -25.63
CA SER A 20 7.10 -11.49 -24.59
C SER A 20 6.95 -10.96 -23.16
N ASP A 21 7.13 -9.65 -22.96
CA ASP A 21 7.28 -9.07 -21.62
C ASP A 21 6.02 -8.40 -21.06
N LEU A 22 4.84 -8.81 -21.54
CA LEU A 22 3.59 -8.43 -20.93
C LEU A 22 3.26 -9.41 -19.80
N GLY A 23 3.92 -9.20 -18.66
CA GLY A 23 3.55 -9.84 -17.42
C GLY A 23 3.84 -11.32 -17.38
N ASN A 24 5.06 -11.71 -17.60
CA ASN A 24 5.54 -12.99 -17.10
C ASN A 24 5.34 -12.98 -15.60
N ILE A 25 4.47 -13.88 -15.12
CA ILE A 25 4.44 -14.25 -13.72
C ILE A 25 5.70 -15.07 -13.51
N GLU A 26 6.82 -14.38 -13.37
CA GLU A 26 8.06 -15.03 -12.97
C GLU A 26 7.98 -15.42 -11.52
N VAL A 27 8.13 -16.67 -11.34
CA VAL A 27 8.23 -17.35 -10.07
C VAL A 27 9.64 -17.14 -9.55
N THR A 28 9.84 -16.08 -8.78
CA THR A 28 11.14 -15.81 -8.18
C THR A 28 11.10 -15.95 -6.68
N SER A 29 12.13 -16.57 -6.14
CA SER A 29 12.34 -16.64 -4.70
C SER A 29 12.39 -15.24 -4.10
N SER A 30 11.82 -15.13 -2.93
CA SER A 30 11.84 -13.97 -2.05
C SER A 30 13.27 -13.53 -1.75
N THR A 31 13.72 -12.53 -2.41
CA THR A 31 15.09 -12.05 -2.28
C THR A 31 15.13 -10.58 -1.83
N ILE A 32 16.15 -10.21 -1.05
CA ILE A 32 16.47 -8.79 -0.79
C ILE A 32 16.78 -8.08 -2.12
N ASN A 33 17.34 -8.83 -3.09
CA ASN A 33 17.61 -8.40 -4.44
C ASN A 33 17.00 -9.37 -5.46
N ASP A 34 16.48 -8.84 -6.57
CA ASP A 34 15.87 -9.59 -7.67
C ASP A 34 16.83 -10.46 -8.49
N SER A 35 18.11 -10.50 -8.17
CA SER A 35 19.14 -11.05 -9.06
C SER A 35 19.32 -12.55 -9.05
N GLU A 36 18.78 -13.28 -8.05
CA GLU A 36 18.92 -14.73 -8.00
C GLU A 36 17.58 -15.43 -8.10
N GLN A 37 17.39 -16.07 -9.25
CA GLN A 37 16.26 -16.95 -9.49
C GLN A 37 16.69 -18.39 -9.16
N SER A 38 16.01 -19.03 -8.22
CA SER A 38 16.13 -20.47 -8.07
C SER A 38 15.50 -21.17 -9.28
N LEU A 39 16.18 -22.15 -9.84
CA LEU A 39 15.61 -23.01 -10.90
C LEU A 39 14.43 -23.86 -10.42
N ILE A 40 14.20 -23.91 -9.09
CA ILE A 40 13.10 -24.66 -8.49
C ILE A 40 11.84 -23.79 -8.46
N PRO A 41 10.73 -24.23 -9.09
CA PRO A 41 9.53 -23.43 -9.22
C PRO A 41 8.91 -23.01 -7.88
N GLU A 42 8.35 -21.81 -7.84
CA GLU A 42 7.64 -21.29 -6.66
C GLU A 42 6.33 -22.03 -6.40
N VAL A 43 5.97 -22.09 -5.12
CA VAL A 43 4.76 -22.77 -4.62
C VAL A 43 3.64 -21.80 -4.23
N SER A 44 3.74 -20.52 -4.59
CA SER A 44 2.75 -19.48 -4.29
C SER A 44 2.46 -18.59 -5.50
N THR A 45 1.36 -17.84 -5.45
CA THR A 45 1.06 -16.83 -6.47
C THR A 45 1.95 -15.60 -6.25
N VAL A 46 2.81 -15.33 -7.23
CA VAL A 46 3.62 -14.11 -7.30
C VAL A 46 3.29 -13.41 -8.61
N ALA A 47 2.86 -12.15 -8.53
CA ALA A 47 2.64 -11.31 -9.70
C ALA A 47 3.78 -10.28 -9.81
N THR A 48 4.36 -10.16 -11.00
CA THR A 48 5.42 -9.19 -11.28
C THR A 48 4.99 -8.21 -12.35
N LEU A 49 5.26 -6.93 -12.14
CA LEU A 49 5.07 -5.85 -13.10
C LEU A 49 6.42 -5.22 -13.39
N SER A 50 6.78 -5.11 -14.67
CA SER A 50 8.05 -4.51 -15.10
C SER A 50 7.97 -2.99 -15.19
N ALA A 51 9.15 -2.33 -15.25
CA ALA A 51 9.28 -0.89 -15.48
C ALA A 51 8.55 -0.47 -16.75
N GLU A 52 8.70 -1.23 -17.83
CA GLU A 52 8.10 -0.94 -19.13
C GLU A 52 6.57 -0.91 -19.04
N LYS A 53 5.98 -1.83 -18.26
CA LYS A 53 4.52 -1.83 -18.04
C LYS A 53 4.08 -0.61 -17.23
N VAL A 54 4.77 -0.29 -16.14
CA VAL A 54 4.47 0.88 -15.29
C VAL A 54 4.58 2.17 -16.09
N GLU A 55 5.70 2.36 -16.83
CA GLU A 55 5.94 3.54 -17.66
C GLU A 55 4.92 3.66 -18.80
N SER A 56 4.56 2.53 -19.45
CA SER A 56 3.67 2.54 -20.62
C SER A 56 2.24 2.97 -20.32
N MET A 57 1.81 2.88 -19.06
CA MET A 57 0.45 3.23 -18.64
C MET A 57 0.30 4.73 -18.36
N HIS A 58 1.40 5.50 -18.21
CA HIS A 58 1.37 6.93 -17.90
C HIS A 58 0.39 7.27 -16.75
N ILE A 59 0.53 6.55 -15.64
CA ILE A 59 -0.35 6.65 -14.48
C ILE A 59 0.03 7.80 -13.55
N GLU A 60 -0.93 8.25 -12.75
CA GLU A 60 -0.70 9.24 -11.71
C GLU A 60 -0.23 8.61 -10.40
N ASN A 61 -0.75 7.43 -10.08
CA ASN A 61 -0.42 6.69 -8.87
C ASN A 61 -0.37 5.17 -9.14
N LEU A 62 0.11 4.41 -8.17
CA LEU A 62 0.21 2.96 -8.26
C LEU A 62 -1.14 2.23 -8.39
N GLN A 63 -2.27 2.88 -8.08
CA GLN A 63 -3.59 2.25 -8.09
C GLN A 63 -3.89 1.60 -9.45
N GLN A 64 -3.67 2.34 -10.52
CA GLN A 64 -4.04 1.89 -11.87
C GLN A 64 -3.23 0.65 -12.30
N VAL A 65 -1.95 0.60 -11.95
CA VAL A 65 -1.11 -0.55 -12.30
C VAL A 65 -1.38 -1.76 -11.40
N LEU A 66 -1.57 -1.55 -10.10
CA LEU A 66 -1.83 -2.63 -9.15
C LEU A 66 -3.20 -3.28 -9.35
N GLN A 67 -4.20 -2.55 -9.83
CA GLN A 67 -5.51 -3.10 -10.20
C GLN A 67 -5.42 -4.13 -11.34
N SER A 68 -4.34 -4.15 -12.11
CA SER A 68 -4.08 -5.19 -13.13
C SER A 68 -3.68 -6.54 -12.54
N ILE A 69 -3.49 -6.63 -11.22
CA ILE A 69 -3.15 -7.86 -10.51
C ILE A 69 -4.40 -8.38 -9.81
N PRO A 70 -4.85 -9.64 -10.06
CA PRO A 70 -5.97 -10.24 -9.34
C PRO A 70 -5.76 -10.22 -7.83
N GLY A 71 -6.81 -9.98 -7.05
CA GLY A 71 -6.76 -10.00 -5.58
C GLY A 71 -6.15 -8.75 -4.94
N VAL A 72 -5.69 -7.78 -5.74
CA VAL A 72 -5.21 -6.50 -5.24
C VAL A 72 -6.31 -5.46 -5.32
N THR A 73 -6.53 -4.76 -4.22
CA THR A 73 -7.38 -3.56 -4.15
C THR A 73 -6.59 -2.40 -3.59
N THR A 74 -6.98 -1.21 -3.96
CA THR A 74 -6.31 0.01 -3.54
C THR A 74 -7.33 1.06 -3.16
N GLU A 75 -6.97 1.89 -2.20
CA GLU A 75 -7.71 3.09 -1.81
C GLU A 75 -6.82 4.30 -2.08
N SER A 76 -7.31 5.24 -2.87
CA SER A 76 -6.63 6.51 -3.14
C SER A 76 -6.86 7.47 -1.98
N LYS A 77 -5.83 8.19 -1.62
CA LYS A 77 -5.86 9.35 -0.74
C LYS A 77 -5.52 10.58 -1.57
N THR A 78 -5.44 11.74 -0.97
CA THR A 78 -5.01 12.95 -1.66
C THR A 78 -3.65 12.76 -2.33
N GLY A 79 -3.53 13.23 -3.56
CA GLY A 79 -2.30 13.15 -4.33
C GLY A 79 -2.00 11.77 -4.89
N ASP A 80 -0.73 11.41 -4.94
CA ASP A 80 -0.21 10.19 -5.55
C ASP A 80 -0.09 9.01 -4.56
N SER A 81 -0.46 9.21 -3.29
CA SER A 81 -0.36 8.20 -2.26
C SER A 81 -1.57 7.25 -2.24
N ILE A 82 -1.29 5.96 -2.06
CA ILE A 82 -2.33 4.92 -2.02
C ILE A 82 -2.14 3.96 -0.84
N LYS A 83 -3.25 3.37 -0.39
CA LYS A 83 -3.24 2.18 0.46
C LYS A 83 -3.42 0.94 -0.41
N ILE A 84 -2.73 -0.14 -0.04
CA ILE A 84 -2.77 -1.42 -0.76
C ILE A 84 -3.36 -2.50 0.14
N HIS A 85 -4.32 -3.23 -0.39
CA HIS A 85 -4.99 -4.35 0.29
C HIS A 85 -4.91 -5.60 -0.57
N LEU A 86 -4.64 -6.74 0.04
CA LEU A 86 -4.56 -8.02 -0.64
C LEU A 86 -5.70 -8.93 -0.19
N ARG A 87 -6.45 -9.51 -1.16
CA ARG A 87 -7.52 -10.48 -0.92
C ARG A 87 -8.57 -10.01 0.11
N GLY A 88 -8.86 -8.71 0.10
CA GLY A 88 -9.84 -8.09 0.99
C GLY A 88 -9.39 -7.96 2.45
N VAL A 89 -8.13 -8.24 2.76
CA VAL A 89 -7.58 -7.93 4.08
C VAL A 89 -7.27 -6.45 4.13
N GLU A 90 -8.09 -5.74 4.88
CA GLU A 90 -7.97 -4.32 5.14
C GLU A 90 -7.97 -4.13 6.65
N ASN A 91 -6.93 -3.50 7.18
CA ASN A 91 -6.77 -3.40 8.62
C ASN A 91 -6.56 -1.99 9.13
N GLN A 92 -6.23 -1.06 8.24
CA GLN A 92 -5.89 0.28 8.67
C GLN A 92 -7.09 1.23 8.52
N MET A 93 -7.78 1.46 9.62
CA MET A 93 -8.82 2.50 9.71
C MET A 93 -8.23 3.85 10.14
N TYR A 94 -7.24 3.85 11.02
CA TYR A 94 -6.64 5.05 11.61
C TYR A 94 -5.15 5.17 11.27
N MET A 95 -4.61 6.39 11.37
CA MET A 95 -3.18 6.62 11.22
C MET A 95 -2.40 5.86 12.31
N GLY A 96 -1.25 5.30 11.94
CA GLY A 96 -0.39 4.54 12.85
C GLY A 96 -0.76 3.08 13.02
N GLU A 97 -1.86 2.60 12.43
CA GLU A 97 -2.16 1.17 12.36
C GLU A 97 -1.40 0.51 11.20
N LYS A 98 -0.96 -0.73 11.43
CA LYS A 98 -0.28 -1.52 10.41
C LYS A 98 -1.26 -2.06 9.37
N PRO A 99 -0.96 -1.94 8.05
CA PRO A 99 -1.93 -2.29 6.98
C PRO A 99 -2.18 -3.79 6.78
N GLY A 100 -1.35 -4.68 7.34
CA GLY A 100 -1.47 -6.14 7.13
C GLY A 100 -0.92 -6.63 5.79
N VAL A 101 -0.21 -5.76 5.08
CA VAL A 101 0.53 -6.02 3.84
C VAL A 101 1.91 -5.42 4.00
N ALA A 102 2.95 -6.23 4.01
CA ALA A 102 4.31 -5.72 4.11
C ALA A 102 4.71 -5.00 2.82
N ILE A 103 5.23 -3.79 2.96
CA ILE A 103 5.79 -3.01 1.85
C ILE A 103 7.31 -2.97 2.00
N VAL A 104 8.01 -3.39 0.95
CA VAL A 104 9.47 -3.42 0.94
C VAL A 104 9.99 -2.69 -0.30
N ILE A 105 10.80 -1.65 -0.13
CA ILE A 105 11.39 -0.90 -1.23
C ILE A 105 12.92 -1.06 -1.18
N ASP A 106 13.52 -1.69 -2.19
CA ASP A 106 14.97 -2.00 -2.24
C ASP A 106 15.49 -2.75 -1.02
N GLY A 107 14.70 -3.69 -0.50
CA GLY A 107 15.04 -4.48 0.69
C GLY A 107 14.77 -3.77 2.03
N VAL A 108 14.36 -2.50 2.01
CA VAL A 108 13.99 -1.71 3.19
C VAL A 108 12.50 -1.89 3.47
N PRO A 109 12.08 -2.43 4.61
CA PRO A 109 10.68 -2.41 5.03
C PRO A 109 10.25 -0.96 5.26
N VAL A 110 9.15 -0.57 4.65
CA VAL A 110 8.60 0.79 4.73
C VAL A 110 7.23 0.74 5.39
N PHE A 111 7.07 1.54 6.41
CA PHE A 111 5.79 1.76 7.06
C PHE A 111 5.59 3.26 7.26
N GLU A 112 4.69 3.86 6.50
CA GLU A 112 4.34 5.26 6.67
C GLU A 112 3.18 5.42 7.66
N ARG A 113 3.27 6.43 8.51
CA ARG A 113 2.24 6.72 9.52
C ARG A 113 0.86 6.93 8.92
N THR A 114 0.79 7.50 7.74
CA THR A 114 -0.45 7.69 6.98
C THR A 114 -1.03 6.38 6.45
N GLY A 115 -0.25 5.29 6.47
CA GLY A 115 -0.56 3.99 5.86
C GLY A 115 -0.57 3.98 4.35
N ALA A 116 -0.09 5.04 3.75
CA ALA A 116 0.05 5.13 2.30
C ALA A 116 1.42 4.63 1.86
N VAL A 117 1.53 4.24 0.60
CA VAL A 117 2.80 3.92 -0.06
C VAL A 117 3.18 5.09 -0.95
N ASN A 118 4.33 5.66 -0.68
CA ASN A 118 4.87 6.78 -1.43
C ASN A 118 6.19 6.36 -2.08
N VAL A 119 6.21 6.37 -3.39
CA VAL A 119 7.38 6.05 -4.20
C VAL A 119 7.32 6.85 -5.50
N ASP A 120 8.46 7.31 -5.99
CA ASP A 120 8.50 7.88 -7.33
C ASP A 120 8.22 6.79 -8.38
N LEU A 121 7.05 6.85 -9.02
CA LEU A 121 6.59 5.86 -10.00
C LEU A 121 7.56 5.72 -11.17
N ASP A 122 8.22 6.81 -11.54
CA ASP A 122 9.18 6.83 -12.65
C ASP A 122 10.52 6.20 -12.28
N ASN A 123 10.77 5.95 -10.99
CA ASN A 123 11.95 5.25 -10.49
C ASN A 123 11.74 3.74 -10.28
N ILE A 124 10.55 3.21 -10.56
CA ILE A 124 10.25 1.80 -10.38
C ILE A 124 10.88 0.96 -11.50
N GLU A 125 11.65 -0.07 -11.13
CA GLU A 125 12.13 -1.13 -12.02
C GLU A 125 11.18 -2.30 -12.07
N SER A 126 10.70 -2.73 -10.91
CA SER A 126 9.70 -3.80 -10.81
C SER A 126 8.85 -3.70 -9.56
N ILE A 127 7.63 -4.23 -9.65
CA ILE A 127 6.75 -4.45 -8.51
C ILE A 127 6.44 -5.95 -8.47
N LYS A 128 6.74 -6.60 -7.35
CA LYS A 128 6.35 -7.98 -7.07
C LYS A 128 5.31 -8.00 -5.97
N VAL A 129 4.24 -8.75 -6.17
CA VAL A 129 3.19 -8.95 -5.18
C VAL A 129 3.14 -10.43 -4.82
N ILE A 130 3.52 -10.75 -3.59
CA ILE A 130 3.37 -12.07 -2.99
C ILE A 130 2.04 -12.11 -2.27
N LYS A 131 1.15 -13.02 -2.67
CA LYS A 131 -0.19 -13.15 -2.11
C LYS A 131 -0.30 -14.35 -1.16
N GLY A 132 -1.10 -14.18 -0.09
CA GLY A 132 -1.13 -15.08 1.05
C GLY A 132 -0.12 -14.69 2.12
N GLY A 133 -0.22 -15.24 3.35
CA GLY A 133 0.67 -14.87 4.45
C GLY A 133 2.14 -14.97 4.06
N ALA A 134 2.89 -13.90 4.23
CA ALA A 134 4.28 -13.77 3.84
C ALA A 134 5.22 -13.49 5.04
N SER A 135 4.71 -13.62 6.27
CA SER A 135 5.50 -13.35 7.47
C SER A 135 6.71 -14.28 7.64
N TYR A 136 6.71 -15.45 7.02
CA TYR A 136 7.87 -16.36 6.99
C TYR A 136 9.13 -15.73 6.34
N LEU A 137 9.03 -14.55 5.72
CA LEU A 137 10.15 -13.83 5.10
C LEU A 137 10.23 -12.37 5.58
N PHE A 138 9.07 -11.71 5.70
CA PHE A 138 8.99 -10.29 5.97
C PHE A 138 8.66 -9.99 7.44
N GLY A 139 8.22 -11.02 8.20
CA GLY A 139 7.87 -10.87 9.61
C GLY A 139 6.55 -10.15 9.81
N ASP A 140 6.56 -9.22 10.74
CA ASP A 140 5.38 -8.43 11.10
C ASP A 140 4.78 -7.67 9.91
N ASP A 141 3.46 -7.51 9.95
CA ASP A 141 2.64 -6.82 8.95
C ASP A 141 2.50 -7.54 7.58
N ALA A 142 2.95 -8.78 7.45
CA ALA A 142 2.77 -9.59 6.25
C ALA A 142 1.61 -10.60 6.37
N LEU A 143 0.48 -10.15 6.94
CA LEU A 143 -0.69 -10.98 7.26
C LEU A 143 -1.33 -11.59 6.00
N SER A 144 -1.47 -10.80 4.93
CA SER A 144 -2.11 -11.21 3.67
C SER A 144 -1.14 -11.25 2.49
N GLY A 145 0.09 -10.83 2.67
CA GLY A 145 1.11 -10.83 1.64
C GLY A 145 2.13 -9.72 1.77
N ALA A 146 2.89 -9.52 0.70
CA ALA A 146 3.89 -8.46 0.61
C ALA A 146 3.92 -7.85 -0.79
N VAL A 147 4.24 -6.54 -0.85
CA VAL A 147 4.54 -5.81 -2.08
C VAL A 147 6.00 -5.39 -2.04
N ILE A 148 6.76 -5.88 -2.99
CA ILE A 148 8.19 -5.62 -3.11
C ILE A 148 8.40 -4.72 -4.31
N ILE A 149 8.92 -3.53 -4.07
CA ILE A 149 9.24 -2.53 -5.10
C ILE A 149 10.76 -2.46 -5.23
N THR A 150 11.26 -2.69 -6.42
CA THR A 150 12.66 -2.48 -6.77
C THR A 150 12.76 -1.22 -7.60
N THR A 151 13.65 -0.30 -7.23
CA THR A 151 13.87 0.91 -7.99
C THR A 151 15.00 0.72 -9.01
N LYS A 152 15.01 1.56 -10.04
CA LYS A 152 15.94 1.49 -11.20
C LYS A 152 17.40 1.47 -10.77
N LYS A 153 18.21 0.63 -11.43
CA LYS A 153 19.65 0.51 -11.20
C LYS A 153 20.40 -0.06 -12.41
N GLY A 154 21.72 0.10 -12.40
CA GLY A 154 22.62 -0.58 -13.32
C GLY A 154 22.67 -0.02 -14.73
N ALA A 155 23.36 -0.75 -15.59
CA ALA A 155 23.73 -0.33 -16.95
C ALA A 155 22.54 -0.14 -17.90
N LYS A 156 21.38 -0.72 -17.60
CA LYS A 156 20.14 -0.54 -18.38
C LYS A 156 19.74 0.94 -18.51
N TYR A 157 20.06 1.74 -17.51
CA TYR A 157 19.73 3.17 -17.44
C TYR A 157 20.90 4.10 -17.81
N ASN A 158 21.88 3.60 -18.55
CA ASN A 158 23.00 4.37 -19.09
C ASN A 158 22.55 5.31 -20.24
N HIS A 159 21.68 6.26 -19.92
CA HIS A 159 21.16 7.27 -20.83
C HIS A 159 20.50 8.42 -20.05
N ASN A 160 20.33 9.55 -20.73
CA ASN A 160 19.55 10.65 -20.21
C ASN A 160 18.08 10.52 -20.62
N PHE A 161 17.18 10.98 -19.78
CA PHE A 161 15.73 10.97 -20.01
C PHE A 161 15.10 12.19 -19.39
N ALA A 162 14.15 12.80 -20.09
CA ALA A 162 13.34 13.90 -19.55
C ALA A 162 11.89 13.74 -20.00
N THR A 163 10.94 14.11 -19.14
CA THR A 163 9.52 14.15 -19.48
C THR A 163 8.83 15.37 -18.87
N ALA A 164 7.79 15.85 -19.57
CA ALA A 164 6.87 16.85 -19.09
C ALA A 164 5.44 16.42 -19.41
N GLU A 165 4.54 16.50 -18.41
CA GLU A 165 3.14 16.11 -18.53
C GLU A 165 2.25 17.21 -17.99
N VAL A 166 1.04 17.34 -18.55
CA VAL A 166 -0.02 18.23 -18.12
C VAL A 166 -1.36 17.51 -18.10
N GLY A 167 -2.29 17.94 -17.27
CA GLY A 167 -3.60 17.29 -17.19
C GLY A 167 -4.68 18.17 -16.54
N SER A 168 -5.83 17.54 -16.32
CA SER A 168 -6.98 18.13 -15.62
C SER A 168 -6.59 18.59 -14.23
N TYR A 169 -7.34 19.49 -13.65
CA TYR A 169 -7.18 20.00 -12.28
C TYR A 169 -5.78 20.55 -12.00
N GLY A 170 -5.20 21.26 -12.97
CA GLY A 170 -3.88 21.88 -12.83
C GLY A 170 -2.71 20.90 -12.77
N PHE A 171 -2.92 19.59 -13.10
CA PHE A 171 -1.87 18.58 -13.03
C PHE A 171 -0.67 18.94 -13.91
N ARG A 172 0.52 18.86 -13.32
CA ARG A 172 1.82 19.06 -13.99
C ARG A 172 2.82 18.07 -13.41
N LYS A 173 3.60 17.45 -14.30
CA LYS A 173 4.73 16.60 -13.92
C LYS A 173 5.95 16.98 -14.72
N TYR A 174 7.09 17.02 -14.07
CA TYR A 174 8.41 17.19 -14.66
C TYR A 174 9.35 16.13 -14.09
N LEU A 175 10.17 15.55 -14.96
CA LEU A 175 11.18 14.59 -14.55
C LEU A 175 12.42 14.74 -15.40
N ALA A 176 13.60 14.60 -14.78
CA ALA A 176 14.88 14.47 -15.43
C ALA A 176 15.66 13.32 -14.78
N ARG A 177 16.27 12.47 -15.61
CA ARG A 177 17.10 11.34 -15.19
C ARG A 177 18.37 11.30 -16.01
N SER A 178 19.49 10.98 -15.36
CA SER A 178 20.78 10.75 -15.98
C SER A 178 21.40 9.48 -15.42
N GLY A 179 21.97 8.66 -16.27
CA GLY A 179 22.68 7.45 -15.91
C GLY A 179 23.99 7.29 -16.65
N TYR A 180 24.86 6.53 -16.03
CA TYR A 180 26.16 6.16 -16.60
C TYR A 180 26.56 4.77 -16.13
N ALA A 181 27.20 3.99 -16.98
CA ALA A 181 27.76 2.70 -16.62
C ALA A 181 29.03 2.41 -17.44
N ASN A 182 30.01 1.80 -16.77
CA ASN A 182 31.19 1.18 -17.37
C ASN A 182 31.46 -0.19 -16.70
N GLU A 183 32.66 -0.76 -16.88
CA GLU A 183 33.03 -2.06 -16.31
C GLU A 183 33.12 -2.03 -14.76
N ASP A 184 33.51 -0.89 -14.17
CA ASP A 184 33.79 -0.78 -12.73
C ASP A 184 32.59 -0.23 -11.93
N LEU A 185 31.73 0.58 -12.55
CA LEU A 185 30.65 1.24 -11.84
C LEU A 185 29.45 1.57 -12.71
N SER A 186 28.28 1.65 -12.09
CA SER A 186 27.12 2.28 -12.67
C SER A 186 26.48 3.24 -11.69
N PHE A 187 25.91 4.32 -12.19
CA PHE A 187 25.06 5.19 -11.39
C PHE A 187 23.84 5.67 -12.17
N HIS A 188 22.83 6.04 -11.44
CA HIS A 188 21.63 6.67 -11.94
C HIS A 188 21.15 7.68 -10.90
N ILE A 189 20.74 8.84 -11.37
CA ILE A 189 20.13 9.89 -10.57
C ILE A 189 18.88 10.40 -11.27
N GLN A 190 17.83 10.66 -10.51
CA GLN A 190 16.54 11.13 -11.00
C GLN A 190 16.01 12.21 -10.08
N ALA A 191 15.42 13.25 -10.67
CA ALA A 191 14.62 14.23 -9.96
C ALA A 191 13.27 14.37 -10.64
N SER A 192 12.21 14.39 -9.86
CA SER A 192 10.85 14.59 -10.37
C SER A 192 10.01 15.49 -9.46
N GLN A 193 9.03 16.16 -10.05
CA GLN A 193 8.00 16.91 -9.35
C GLN A 193 6.64 16.61 -9.98
N ARG A 194 5.64 16.42 -9.13
CA ARG A 194 4.22 16.30 -9.50
C ARG A 194 3.42 17.26 -8.65
N LYS A 195 2.53 18.01 -9.31
CA LYS A 195 1.68 18.99 -8.66
C LYS A 195 0.30 18.97 -9.31
N ALA A 196 -0.75 19.14 -8.51
CA ALA A 196 -2.12 19.38 -8.99
C ALA A 196 -2.87 20.27 -8.00
N ASP A 197 -3.86 21.02 -8.51
CA ASP A 197 -4.78 21.79 -7.67
C ASP A 197 -5.85 20.88 -7.04
N GLY A 198 -6.07 19.65 -7.60
CA GLY A 198 -7.05 18.67 -7.14
C GLY A 198 -8.47 18.93 -7.67
N TYR A 199 -9.31 17.90 -7.53
CA TYR A 199 -10.73 17.95 -7.90
C TYR A 199 -11.61 18.41 -6.74
N TRP A 200 -11.34 17.84 -5.55
CA TRP A 200 -12.09 18.19 -4.34
C TRP A 200 -11.59 19.52 -3.78
N GLU A 201 -12.45 20.18 -3.05
CA GLU A 201 -12.04 21.32 -2.22
C GLU A 201 -10.92 20.88 -1.26
N ASP A 202 -9.94 21.75 -1.02
CA ASP A 202 -8.77 21.48 -0.18
C ASP A 202 -8.08 20.14 -0.51
N SER A 203 -7.70 19.95 -1.78
CA SER A 203 -7.08 18.70 -2.25
C SER A 203 -5.85 18.90 -3.12
N ASP A 204 -5.23 20.06 -3.07
CA ASP A 204 -4.00 20.31 -3.80
C ASP A 204 -2.81 19.52 -3.20
N TYR A 205 -1.84 19.27 -4.05
CA TYR A 205 -0.59 18.62 -3.63
C TYR A 205 0.60 19.03 -4.48
N ASP A 206 1.78 19.01 -3.86
CA ASP A 206 3.10 19.16 -4.50
C ASP A 206 4.04 18.07 -3.97
N SER A 207 4.41 17.12 -4.83
CA SER A 207 5.31 15.99 -4.50
C SER A 207 6.63 16.13 -5.25
N LYS A 208 7.74 16.19 -4.55
CA LYS A 208 9.10 16.31 -5.07
C LYS A 208 9.92 15.10 -4.66
N TYR A 209 10.67 14.54 -5.60
CA TYR A 209 11.51 13.36 -5.41
C TYR A 209 12.91 13.60 -5.93
N LEU A 210 13.89 13.09 -5.19
CA LEU A 210 15.28 13.01 -5.60
C LEU A 210 15.80 11.61 -5.26
N ASP A 211 16.12 10.85 -6.28
CA ASP A 211 16.53 9.46 -6.17
C ASP A 211 17.90 9.26 -6.81
N GLY A 212 18.71 8.39 -6.22
CA GLY A 212 19.99 8.02 -6.81
C GLY A 212 20.44 6.65 -6.33
N LYS A 213 21.05 5.91 -7.26
CA LYS A 213 21.77 4.66 -6.97
C LYS A 213 23.15 4.69 -7.58
N PHE A 214 24.11 4.20 -6.82
CA PHE A 214 25.49 4.00 -7.22
C PHE A 214 25.88 2.56 -6.95
N GLN A 215 26.35 1.83 -7.94
CA GLN A 215 26.84 0.47 -7.83
C GLN A 215 28.30 0.42 -8.25
N TYR A 216 29.14 -0.12 -7.39
CA TYR A 216 30.56 -0.31 -7.63
C TYR A 216 30.89 -1.80 -7.64
N TYR A 217 31.43 -2.28 -8.74
CA TYR A 217 31.89 -3.65 -8.92
C TYR A 217 33.30 -3.76 -8.36
N ILE A 218 33.45 -4.45 -7.21
CA ILE A 218 34.75 -4.63 -6.55
C ILE A 218 35.61 -5.61 -7.34
N ASP A 219 34.98 -6.68 -7.78
CA ASP A 219 35.52 -7.72 -8.63
C ASP A 219 34.38 -8.42 -9.38
N ASP A 220 34.69 -9.45 -10.22
CA ASP A 220 33.70 -10.21 -11.00
C ASP A 220 32.65 -10.94 -10.17
N THR A 221 32.84 -11.02 -8.84
CA THR A 221 32.02 -11.78 -7.90
C THR A 221 31.45 -10.95 -6.76
N SER A 222 31.77 -9.66 -6.69
CA SER A 222 31.30 -8.81 -5.59
C SER A 222 31.04 -7.39 -5.99
N ASP A 223 29.96 -6.82 -5.46
CA ASP A 223 29.58 -5.43 -5.65
C ASP A 223 29.03 -4.79 -4.37
N ILE A 224 29.06 -3.48 -4.35
CA ILE A 224 28.41 -2.63 -3.36
C ILE A 224 27.44 -1.70 -4.10
N THR A 225 26.18 -1.73 -3.69
CA THR A 225 25.15 -0.79 -4.15
C THR A 225 24.77 0.16 -3.02
N PHE A 226 24.96 1.46 -3.23
CA PHE A 226 24.44 2.52 -2.37
C PHE A 226 23.21 3.14 -3.03
N GLY A 227 22.13 3.31 -2.27
CA GLY A 227 20.92 4.00 -2.71
C GLY A 227 20.52 5.11 -1.73
N ALA A 228 20.04 6.21 -2.28
CA ALA A 228 19.48 7.34 -1.56
C ALA A 228 18.19 7.81 -2.24
N GLU A 229 17.15 7.99 -1.45
CA GLU A 229 15.85 8.49 -1.88
C GLU A 229 15.39 9.55 -0.88
N TYR A 230 15.06 10.73 -1.38
CA TYR A 230 14.47 11.81 -0.62
C TYR A 230 13.19 12.26 -1.29
N SER A 231 12.12 12.42 -0.53
CA SER A 231 10.88 13.03 -1.01
C SER A 231 10.33 14.03 -0.02
N GLN A 232 9.79 15.12 -0.56
CA GLN A 232 8.99 16.10 0.18
C GLN A 232 7.63 16.19 -0.49
N ARG A 233 6.56 16.13 0.29
CA ARG A 233 5.20 16.15 -0.18
C ARG A 233 4.32 16.99 0.71
N GLU A 234 3.92 18.12 0.19
CA GLU A 234 2.87 18.96 0.75
C GLU A 234 1.56 18.54 0.12
N LYS A 235 0.55 18.20 0.91
CA LYS A 235 -0.77 17.82 0.41
C LYS A 235 -1.86 18.23 1.37
N ASP A 236 -2.89 18.85 0.83
CA ASP A 236 -4.10 19.08 1.60
C ASP A 236 -4.83 17.75 1.84
N SER A 237 -5.42 17.65 3.00
CA SER A 237 -6.20 16.50 3.39
C SER A 237 -7.68 16.84 3.27
N HIS A 238 -8.21 16.66 2.06
CA HIS A 238 -9.66 16.78 1.91
C HIS A 238 -10.37 15.78 2.82
N GLY A 239 -11.53 16.15 3.30
CA GLY A 239 -12.38 15.29 4.12
C GLY A 239 -13.16 14.29 3.27
N THR A 240 -14.33 13.97 3.77
CA THR A 240 -15.35 13.18 3.06
C THR A 240 -16.67 13.94 3.14
N VAL A 241 -17.46 13.85 2.10
CA VAL A 241 -18.81 14.41 2.11
C VAL A 241 -19.72 13.51 2.96
N GLY A 242 -20.59 14.11 3.78
CA GLY A 242 -21.55 13.41 4.63
C GLY A 242 -22.88 13.19 3.91
N GLY A 243 -23.27 11.91 3.79
CA GLY A 243 -24.56 11.52 3.21
C GLY A 243 -24.58 11.40 1.70
N ALA A 244 -25.45 10.56 1.20
CA ALA A 244 -25.61 10.28 -0.23
C ALA A 244 -26.26 11.47 -0.97
N THR A 245 -27.14 12.21 -0.33
CA THR A 245 -27.79 13.40 -0.89
C THR A 245 -26.79 14.50 -1.16
N GLU A 246 -25.93 14.81 -0.19
CA GLU A 246 -24.89 15.82 -0.34
C GLU A 246 -23.85 15.40 -1.38
N ALA A 247 -23.41 14.15 -1.37
CA ALA A 247 -22.48 13.59 -2.36
C ALA A 247 -23.02 13.68 -3.81
N ALA A 248 -24.34 13.63 -4.00
CA ALA A 248 -24.95 13.77 -5.31
C ALA A 248 -25.11 15.24 -5.74
N THR A 249 -25.24 16.18 -4.79
CA THR A 249 -25.48 17.59 -5.03
C THR A 249 -24.18 18.38 -5.16
N ASN A 250 -23.23 18.11 -4.26
CA ASN A 250 -21.93 18.78 -4.14
C ASN A 250 -20.79 17.74 -4.12
N PRO A 251 -20.49 17.05 -5.23
CA PRO A 251 -19.51 15.95 -5.27
C PRO A 251 -18.07 16.40 -5.00
N GLU A 252 -17.77 17.67 -5.15
CA GLU A 252 -16.45 18.28 -4.88
C GLU A 252 -16.28 18.66 -3.41
N SER A 253 -17.38 18.76 -2.66
CA SER A 253 -17.37 19.11 -1.24
C SER A 253 -16.68 18.04 -0.41
N VAL A 254 -16.06 18.49 0.67
CA VAL A 254 -15.34 17.67 1.64
C VAL A 254 -15.88 17.85 3.05
N TYR A 255 -17.00 18.52 3.17
CA TYR A 255 -17.60 18.90 4.45
C TYR A 255 -18.68 17.91 4.88
N LEU A 256 -18.75 17.74 6.18
CA LEU A 256 -19.70 16.87 6.84
C LEU A 256 -20.85 17.71 7.39
N GLY A 257 -22.00 17.70 6.71
CA GLY A 257 -23.22 18.37 7.16
C GLY A 257 -23.07 19.89 7.28
N ASP A 258 -23.46 20.45 8.42
CA ASP A 258 -23.43 21.89 8.71
C ASP A 258 -22.03 22.52 8.88
N GLN A 259 -20.99 21.79 8.52
CA GLN A 259 -19.59 22.27 8.56
C GLN A 259 -19.20 23.15 7.36
N GLU A 260 -20.09 23.42 6.42
CA GLU A 260 -19.87 24.30 5.27
C GLU A 260 -19.35 25.70 5.63
N SER A 261 -19.59 26.16 6.85
CA SER A 261 -19.11 27.45 7.36
C SER A 261 -17.72 27.39 7.99
N ARG A 262 -17.10 26.22 8.07
CA ARG A 262 -15.78 26.03 8.70
C ARG A 262 -14.67 26.43 7.73
N ASP A 263 -14.05 27.54 8.01
CA ASP A 263 -12.87 28.03 7.28
C ASP A 263 -11.62 27.40 7.92
N TYR A 264 -11.38 26.09 7.64
CA TYR A 264 -10.16 25.44 8.05
C TYR A 264 -9.62 24.53 6.95
N THR A 265 -8.31 24.55 6.82
CA THR A 265 -7.55 23.61 5.96
C THR A 265 -6.81 22.62 6.83
N ARG A 266 -6.56 21.45 6.29
CA ARG A 266 -5.75 20.40 6.90
C ARG A 266 -4.69 19.99 5.90
N MET A 267 -3.44 20.19 6.25
CA MET A 267 -2.31 19.91 5.37
C MET A 267 -1.40 18.87 6.01
N PHE A 268 -0.90 17.94 5.21
CA PHE A 268 0.23 17.09 5.53
C PHE A 268 1.47 17.59 4.80
N ASP A 269 2.54 17.87 5.55
CA ASP A 269 3.89 17.98 5.04
C ASP A 269 4.63 16.69 5.43
N VAL A 270 5.10 15.94 4.43
CA VAL A 270 5.71 14.62 4.62
C VAL A 270 7.09 14.63 3.99
N GLU A 271 8.12 14.51 4.83
CA GLU A 271 9.50 14.35 4.39
C GLU A 271 9.98 12.92 4.66
N LEU A 272 10.39 12.23 3.59
CA LEU A 272 10.95 10.88 3.68
C LEU A 272 12.40 10.87 3.24
N LEU A 273 13.25 10.16 3.98
CA LEU A 273 14.63 9.86 3.60
C LEU A 273 14.88 8.36 3.75
N LYS A 274 15.26 7.70 2.66
CA LYS A 274 15.70 6.32 2.65
C LYS A 274 17.14 6.23 2.16
N LEU A 275 18.00 5.67 2.97
CA LEU A 275 19.39 5.37 2.62
C LEU A 275 19.64 3.88 2.82
N PHE A 276 20.28 3.24 1.87
CA PHE A 276 20.67 1.85 2.03
C PHE A 276 22.02 1.55 1.39
N LEU A 277 22.67 0.52 1.90
CA LEU A 277 23.90 -0.04 1.37
C LEU A 277 23.71 -1.56 1.28
N THR A 278 23.82 -2.11 0.08
CA THR A 278 23.80 -3.55 -0.16
C THR A 278 25.17 -4.02 -0.60
N TYR A 279 25.73 -5.00 0.09
CA TYR A 279 26.91 -5.74 -0.34
C TYR A 279 26.46 -7.11 -0.84
N SER A 280 26.92 -7.48 -2.04
CA SER A 280 26.71 -8.78 -2.65
C SER A 280 28.04 -9.49 -2.86
N LYS A 281 28.14 -10.78 -2.55
CA LYS A 281 29.33 -11.61 -2.79
C LYS A 281 28.92 -13.00 -3.25
N ASP A 282 29.31 -13.34 -4.47
CA ASP A 282 29.26 -14.70 -4.97
C ASP A 282 30.51 -15.44 -4.51
N PHE A 283 30.37 -16.50 -3.75
CA PHE A 283 31.49 -17.35 -3.31
C PHE A 283 31.87 -18.32 -4.41
N ASP A 284 30.87 -18.81 -5.12
CA ASP A 284 30.98 -19.70 -6.28
C ASP A 284 29.73 -19.53 -7.17
N SER A 285 29.56 -20.37 -8.18
CA SER A 285 28.40 -20.33 -9.08
C SER A 285 27.06 -20.63 -8.40
N ASN A 286 27.09 -21.13 -7.18
CA ASN A 286 25.91 -21.65 -6.49
C ASN A 286 25.58 -20.91 -5.19
N SER A 287 26.53 -20.13 -4.65
CA SER A 287 26.39 -19.55 -3.31
C SER A 287 26.66 -18.07 -3.29
N ASN A 288 25.74 -17.30 -2.73
CA ASN A 288 25.76 -15.85 -2.64
C ASN A 288 25.46 -15.39 -1.21
N LEU A 289 26.17 -14.34 -0.78
CA LEU A 289 25.88 -13.60 0.46
C LEU A 289 25.38 -12.22 0.09
N LEU A 290 24.23 -11.84 0.64
CA LEU A 290 23.69 -10.48 0.59
C LEU A 290 23.68 -9.88 2.00
N VAL A 291 24.15 -8.63 2.13
CA VAL A 291 24.04 -7.85 3.36
C VAL A 291 23.50 -6.49 3.00
N ASN A 292 22.35 -6.14 3.55
CA ASN A 292 21.69 -4.85 3.35
C ASN A 292 21.60 -4.12 4.70
N GLY A 293 22.23 -2.94 4.78
CA GLY A 293 22.07 -2.02 5.90
C GLY A 293 21.32 -0.79 5.46
N TYR A 294 20.40 -0.26 6.30
CA TYR A 294 19.57 0.86 5.90
C TYR A 294 19.20 1.80 7.05
N VAL A 295 18.84 3.02 6.67
CA VAL A 295 18.15 4.01 7.50
C VAL A 295 16.95 4.53 6.71
N TYR A 296 15.79 4.50 7.33
CA TYR A 296 14.56 5.11 6.83
C TYR A 296 14.07 6.14 7.85
N LYS A 297 13.78 7.34 7.39
CA LYS A 297 13.24 8.43 8.21
C LYS A 297 11.94 8.92 7.58
N ASP A 298 10.91 9.08 8.39
CA ASP A 298 9.62 9.68 8.05
C ASP A 298 9.36 10.81 9.05
N ASP A 299 9.31 12.04 8.55
CA ASP A 299 8.85 13.21 9.30
C ASP A 299 7.54 13.65 8.66
N THR A 300 6.45 13.45 9.36
CA THR A 300 5.11 13.83 8.91
C THR A 300 4.54 14.88 9.86
N GLN A 301 4.28 16.07 9.33
CA GLN A 301 3.56 17.13 10.03
C GLN A 301 2.12 17.16 9.55
N TYR A 302 1.18 17.10 10.47
CA TYR A 302 -0.20 17.43 10.20
C TYR A 302 -0.49 18.80 10.77
N ILE A 303 -0.72 19.76 9.87
CA ILE A 303 -0.96 21.16 10.20
C ILE A 303 -2.46 21.40 10.02
N SER A 304 -3.12 21.90 11.07
CA SER A 304 -4.53 22.27 11.02
C SER A 304 -4.71 23.77 11.16
N SER A 305 -5.66 24.33 10.46
CA SER A 305 -6.10 25.72 10.68
C SER A 305 -7.24 25.70 11.67
N PRO A 306 -7.13 26.43 12.79
CA PRO A 306 -8.21 26.50 13.77
C PRO A 306 -9.48 27.06 13.14
N GLN A 307 -10.60 26.48 13.49
CA GLN A 307 -11.89 27.08 13.19
C GLN A 307 -12.04 28.36 14.00
N THR A 308 -12.21 29.48 13.32
CA THR A 308 -12.32 30.79 13.97
C THR A 308 -13.74 31.37 13.88
N LYS A 309 -14.64 30.70 13.17
CA LYS A 309 -16.03 31.15 12.95
C LYS A 309 -17.00 30.03 13.27
N ASP A 310 -18.14 30.41 13.87
CA ASP A 310 -19.27 29.49 14.04
C ASP A 310 -20.05 29.28 12.72
N ALA A 311 -21.06 28.41 12.74
CA ALA A 311 -21.94 28.11 11.62
C ALA A 311 -22.67 29.33 11.04
N THR A 312 -22.66 30.48 11.72
CA THR A 312 -23.24 31.75 11.25
C THR A 312 -22.20 32.70 10.65
N GLY A 313 -20.93 32.31 10.61
CA GLY A 313 -19.82 33.15 10.17
C GLY A 313 -19.35 34.17 11.21
N THR A 314 -19.82 34.06 12.44
CA THR A 314 -19.41 34.91 13.57
C THR A 314 -18.15 34.33 14.20
N THR A 315 -17.18 35.19 14.56
CA THR A 315 -15.97 34.74 15.25
C THR A 315 -16.33 34.05 16.56
N ASP A 316 -16.00 32.77 16.68
CA ASP A 316 -16.20 32.03 17.91
C ASP A 316 -15.11 32.43 18.92
N SER A 317 -15.55 32.75 20.12
CA SER A 317 -14.65 33.09 21.22
C SER A 317 -14.31 31.90 22.13
N THR A 318 -14.91 30.74 21.86
CA THR A 318 -14.73 29.52 22.64
C THR A 318 -14.37 28.35 21.72
N LEU A 319 -13.11 28.26 21.35
CA LEU A 319 -12.58 27.13 20.57
C LEU A 319 -12.50 25.88 21.45
N THR A 320 -12.86 24.72 20.90
CA THR A 320 -12.79 23.43 21.56
C THR A 320 -11.79 22.50 20.85
N ASP A 321 -11.51 21.33 21.40
CA ASP A 321 -10.68 20.31 20.75
C ASP A 321 -11.24 19.84 19.39
N GLU A 322 -12.53 20.02 19.15
CA GLU A 322 -13.21 19.67 17.90
C GLU A 322 -12.94 20.69 16.79
N ASP A 323 -12.38 21.84 17.13
CA ASP A 323 -12.10 22.94 16.20
C ASP A 323 -10.70 22.88 15.59
N TYR A 324 -10.04 21.72 15.62
CA TYR A 324 -8.72 21.47 15.02
C TYR A 324 -7.64 22.49 15.44
N VAL A 325 -7.59 22.79 16.71
CA VAL A 325 -6.70 23.81 17.28
C VAL A 325 -5.29 23.31 17.62
N TYR A 326 -4.86 22.21 17.02
CA TYR A 326 -3.58 21.57 17.30
C TYR A 326 -2.89 21.10 16.01
N ASP A 327 -1.56 21.05 16.04
CA ASP A 327 -0.71 20.39 15.06
C ASP A 327 -0.19 19.07 15.60
N ASN A 328 0.01 18.10 14.72
CA ASN A 328 0.60 16.82 15.03
C ASN A 328 1.93 16.67 14.28
N ASP A 329 3.01 16.55 15.02
CA ASP A 329 4.32 16.22 14.47
C ASP A 329 4.60 14.73 14.74
N TYR A 330 4.81 13.96 13.69
CA TYR A 330 5.18 12.55 13.74
C TYR A 330 6.58 12.37 13.18
N ALA A 331 7.46 11.77 13.94
CA ALA A 331 8.80 11.41 13.47
C ALA A 331 9.02 9.91 13.64
N GLN A 332 9.56 9.28 12.63
CA GLN A 332 9.99 7.89 12.67
C GLN A 332 11.41 7.76 12.16
N ILE A 333 12.25 7.03 12.89
CA ILE A 333 13.56 6.62 12.42
C ILE A 333 13.67 5.11 12.55
N GLN A 334 13.79 4.44 11.41
CA GLN A 334 14.03 3.00 11.33
C GLN A 334 15.48 2.76 10.87
N LYS A 335 16.18 1.88 11.57
CA LYS A 335 17.53 1.41 11.20
C LYS A 335 17.51 -0.11 11.19
N GLY A 336 18.17 -0.71 10.21
CA GLY A 336 18.20 -2.16 10.15
C GLY A 336 19.38 -2.72 9.41
N ILE A 337 19.65 -3.98 9.68
CA ILE A 337 20.58 -4.83 8.93
C ILE A 337 19.88 -6.14 8.64
N LYS A 338 19.84 -6.50 7.36
CA LYS A 338 19.36 -7.78 6.88
C LYS A 338 20.47 -8.51 6.14
N SER A 339 20.69 -9.77 6.45
CA SER A 339 21.71 -10.58 5.76
C SER A 339 21.13 -11.92 5.37
N GLU A 340 21.43 -12.38 4.16
CA GLU A 340 20.99 -13.66 3.61
C GLU A 340 22.17 -14.40 2.97
N LEU A 341 22.38 -15.64 3.39
CA LEU A 341 23.23 -16.60 2.71
C LEU A 341 22.33 -17.51 1.90
N ARG A 342 22.56 -17.54 0.60
CA ARG A 342 21.80 -18.32 -0.38
C ARG A 342 22.69 -19.32 -1.06
N SER A 343 22.15 -20.49 -1.33
CA SER A 343 22.83 -21.48 -2.15
C SER A 343 21.80 -22.21 -3.02
N SER A 344 22.09 -22.31 -4.31
CA SER A 344 21.21 -22.95 -5.30
C SER A 344 22.00 -24.00 -6.08
N PHE A 345 21.56 -25.24 -6.01
CA PHE A 345 22.10 -26.38 -6.71
C PHE A 345 21.02 -27.01 -7.59
N ASP A 346 21.38 -27.89 -8.50
CA ASP A 346 20.43 -28.50 -9.46
C ASP A 346 19.21 -29.15 -8.78
N SER A 347 19.40 -29.76 -7.59
CA SER A 347 18.34 -30.52 -6.91
C SER A 347 17.76 -29.82 -5.67
N PHE A 348 18.43 -28.83 -5.12
CA PHE A 348 17.95 -28.12 -3.93
C PHE A 348 18.47 -26.69 -3.87
N ALA A 349 17.76 -25.82 -3.15
CA ALA A 349 18.20 -24.49 -2.82
C ALA A 349 17.94 -24.17 -1.34
N THR A 350 18.79 -23.36 -0.74
CA THR A 350 18.69 -22.95 0.65
C THR A 350 18.86 -21.44 0.79
N LEU A 351 18.16 -20.87 1.76
CA LEU A 351 18.36 -19.51 2.23
C LEU A 351 18.37 -19.54 3.76
N ILE A 352 19.34 -18.87 4.38
CA ILE A 352 19.36 -18.58 5.80
C ILE A 352 19.55 -17.08 5.96
N GLY A 353 18.69 -16.44 6.75
CA GLY A 353 18.70 -15.00 6.92
C GLY A 353 18.54 -14.58 8.37
N VAL A 354 19.04 -13.37 8.64
CA VAL A 354 18.82 -12.61 9.88
C VAL A 354 18.28 -11.23 9.53
N ASP A 355 17.40 -10.71 10.39
CA ASP A 355 16.78 -9.40 10.23
C ASP A 355 16.76 -8.70 11.60
N LEU A 356 17.50 -7.61 11.71
CA LEU A 356 17.68 -6.82 12.93
C LEU A 356 17.19 -5.42 12.64
N ARG A 357 16.15 -4.96 13.36
CA ARG A 357 15.56 -3.63 13.17
C ARG A 357 15.40 -2.91 14.50
N ALA A 358 15.64 -1.61 14.47
CA ALA A 358 15.33 -0.68 15.55
C ALA A 358 14.51 0.47 14.95
N ASN A 359 13.29 0.64 15.42
CA ASN A 359 12.38 1.72 15.06
C ASN A 359 12.19 2.62 16.27
N THR A 360 12.25 3.92 16.07
CA THR A 360 11.83 4.92 17.03
C THR A 360 10.71 5.72 16.43
N TYR A 361 9.58 5.79 17.11
CA TYR A 361 8.43 6.61 16.76
C TYR A 361 8.29 7.70 17.81
N GLU A 362 8.20 8.94 17.37
CA GLU A 362 7.94 10.11 18.23
C GLU A 362 6.67 10.79 17.71
N ASN A 363 5.80 11.19 18.62
CA ASN A 363 4.57 11.88 18.31
C ASN A 363 4.40 13.05 19.26
N GLU A 364 4.25 14.25 18.71
CA GLU A 364 4.00 15.47 19.46
C GLU A 364 2.74 16.16 18.93
N VAL A 365 1.79 16.41 19.82
CA VAL A 365 0.59 17.18 19.52
C VAL A 365 0.62 18.44 20.33
N LYS A 366 0.59 19.60 19.65
CA LYS A 366 0.71 20.93 20.25
C LYS A 366 -0.48 21.80 19.90
N TYR A 367 -0.93 22.60 20.86
CA TYR A 367 -1.97 23.59 20.62
C TYR A 367 -1.45 24.75 19.77
N ARG A 368 -2.23 25.18 18.78
CA ARG A 368 -1.92 26.31 17.90
C ARG A 368 -2.39 27.65 18.44
N VAL A 369 -3.32 27.65 19.37
CA VAL A 369 -3.92 28.87 19.95
C VAL A 369 -4.08 28.72 21.45
N ASN A 370 -4.16 29.84 22.14
CA ASN A 370 -4.51 29.85 23.57
C ASN A 370 -5.97 29.45 23.72
N GLN A 371 -6.24 28.41 24.48
CA GLN A 371 -7.56 27.85 24.64
C GLN A 371 -8.01 27.80 26.09
N ALA A 372 -9.26 28.16 26.33
CA ALA A 372 -9.96 27.81 27.56
C ALA A 372 -10.76 26.52 27.29
N LEU A 373 -10.28 25.39 27.76
CA LEU A 373 -11.04 24.13 27.71
C LEU A 373 -12.26 24.24 28.63
N ILE A 374 -13.44 24.22 28.04
CA ILE A 374 -14.69 24.03 28.76
C ILE A 374 -14.91 22.53 28.84
N THR A 375 -14.56 21.92 29.96
CA THR A 375 -14.95 20.53 30.23
C THR A 375 -16.46 20.51 30.53
N TYR A 376 -17.25 19.97 29.61
CA TYR A 376 -18.66 19.71 29.85
C TYR A 376 -18.81 18.55 30.85
N GLY A 377 -19.08 18.88 32.08
CA GLY A 377 -19.44 17.92 33.13
C GLY A 377 -20.28 18.60 34.20
N PRO A 378 -21.22 17.89 34.84
CA PRO A 378 -22.26 18.54 35.71
C PRO A 378 -21.73 19.18 36.98
N TYR A 379 -20.43 19.15 37.28
CA TYR A 379 -19.94 19.53 38.61
C TYR A 379 -18.66 20.33 38.73
N SER A 380 -18.01 20.77 37.66
CA SER A 380 -16.87 21.69 37.84
C SER A 380 -16.49 22.39 36.54
N VAL A 381 -16.69 23.69 36.50
CA VAL A 381 -16.06 24.57 35.52
C VAL A 381 -14.79 25.11 36.19
N THR A 382 -13.71 24.36 36.10
CA THR A 382 -12.38 24.94 36.21
C THR A 382 -11.88 25.10 34.77
N PRO A 383 -11.73 26.33 34.24
CA PRO A 383 -11.17 26.50 32.93
C PRO A 383 -9.71 26.02 32.97
N ASN A 384 -9.43 24.88 32.38
CA ASN A 384 -8.07 24.53 32.03
C ASN A 384 -7.67 25.43 30.85
N TYR A 385 -6.70 26.30 31.05
CA TYR A 385 -6.13 27.09 29.99
C TYR A 385 -4.94 26.35 29.41
N TYR A 386 -4.99 26.07 28.12
CA TYR A 386 -3.81 25.66 27.37
C TYR A 386 -3.26 26.89 26.65
N LEU A 387 -1.94 27.04 26.66
CA LEU A 387 -1.27 28.08 25.92
C LEU A 387 -0.87 27.55 24.54
N GLU A 388 -0.76 28.44 23.58
CA GLU A 388 -0.14 28.12 22.30
C GLU A 388 1.21 27.43 22.53
N SER A 389 1.44 26.32 21.82
CA SER A 389 2.62 25.43 21.95
C SER A 389 2.66 24.54 23.19
N ASP A 390 1.67 24.55 24.06
CA ASP A 390 1.56 23.53 25.10
C ASP A 390 1.32 22.16 24.48
N PHE A 391 1.87 21.10 25.07
CA PHE A 391 1.62 19.74 24.63
C PHE A 391 0.23 19.27 25.03
N LYS A 392 -0.54 18.83 24.03
CA LYS A 392 -1.72 17.98 24.23
C LYS A 392 -1.30 16.53 24.48
N SER A 393 -0.33 16.04 23.67
CA SER A 393 0.37 14.78 23.91
C SER A 393 1.81 14.87 23.40
N SER A 394 2.69 14.11 24.00
CA SER A 394 4.06 13.88 23.51
C SER A 394 4.51 12.52 23.99
N ASP A 395 4.86 11.65 23.05
CA ASP A 395 5.23 10.28 23.34
C ASP A 395 6.34 9.77 22.44
N LYS A 396 7.02 8.73 22.90
CA LYS A 396 8.05 8.03 22.19
C LYS A 396 7.88 6.52 22.36
N THR A 397 7.93 5.79 21.26
CA THR A 397 7.98 4.33 21.23
C THR A 397 9.24 3.86 20.56
N ASP A 398 10.03 3.04 21.24
CA ASP A 398 11.13 2.28 20.66
C ASP A 398 10.67 0.83 20.40
N GLU A 399 10.73 0.38 19.15
CA GLU A 399 10.45 -0.99 18.72
C GLU A 399 11.73 -1.66 18.25
N ASN A 400 12.09 -2.79 18.84
CA ASN A 400 13.25 -3.59 18.41
C ASN A 400 12.76 -4.96 17.92
N VAL A 401 13.18 -5.34 16.71
CA VAL A 401 12.84 -6.63 16.10
C VAL A 401 14.13 -7.43 15.86
N TYR A 402 14.14 -8.66 16.34
CA TYR A 402 15.20 -9.62 16.12
C TYR A 402 14.61 -10.86 15.47
N ALA A 403 15.05 -11.18 14.26
CA ALA A 403 14.52 -12.35 13.57
C ALA A 403 15.61 -13.21 12.92
N ILE A 404 15.33 -14.50 12.89
CA ILE A 404 16.06 -15.50 12.11
C ILE A 404 15.07 -16.25 11.24
N TYR A 405 15.44 -16.53 10.00
CA TYR A 405 14.58 -17.23 9.07
C TYR A 405 15.36 -18.09 8.10
N GLY A 406 14.67 -19.04 7.48
CA GLY A 406 15.26 -19.91 6.48
C GLY A 406 14.23 -20.45 5.49
N GLU A 407 14.73 -20.79 4.30
CA GLU A 407 13.99 -21.45 3.24
C GLU A 407 14.79 -22.68 2.77
N TYR A 408 14.10 -23.76 2.52
CA TYR A 408 14.64 -24.94 1.87
C TYR A 408 13.72 -25.36 0.74
N LYS A 409 14.27 -25.46 -0.48
CA LYS A 409 13.60 -25.98 -1.68
C LYS A 409 14.30 -27.26 -2.12
N GLN A 410 13.54 -28.27 -2.51
CA GLN A 410 14.05 -29.57 -2.94
C GLN A 410 13.25 -30.11 -4.12
N ASN A 411 13.93 -30.53 -5.18
CA ASN A 411 13.36 -31.41 -6.19
C ASN A 411 13.34 -32.86 -5.62
N ILE A 412 12.13 -33.32 -5.31
CA ILE A 412 11.91 -34.67 -4.77
C ILE A 412 12.07 -35.71 -5.88
N ILE A 413 11.53 -35.40 -7.03
CA ILE A 413 11.68 -36.07 -8.33
C ILE A 413 11.69 -35.01 -9.43
N ASP A 414 12.01 -35.38 -10.65
CA ASP A 414 12.18 -34.44 -11.77
C ASP A 414 11.02 -33.46 -11.98
N ASN A 415 9.80 -33.88 -11.65
CA ASN A 415 8.59 -33.08 -11.86
C ASN A 415 7.88 -32.66 -10.56
N LEU A 416 8.44 -32.92 -9.38
CA LEU A 416 7.88 -32.54 -8.09
C LEU A 416 8.93 -31.85 -7.23
N SER A 417 8.70 -30.59 -6.90
CA SER A 417 9.47 -29.84 -5.93
C SER A 417 8.67 -29.52 -4.67
N MET A 418 9.35 -29.41 -3.55
CA MET A 418 8.77 -28.95 -2.27
C MET A 418 9.56 -27.78 -1.72
N THR A 419 8.87 -26.87 -1.05
CA THR A 419 9.45 -25.72 -0.37
C THR A 419 8.97 -25.67 1.07
N GLY A 420 9.89 -25.42 2.00
CA GLY A 420 9.61 -25.15 3.41
C GLY A 420 10.29 -23.88 3.86
N ASN A 421 9.57 -23.02 4.59
CA ASN A 421 10.11 -21.83 5.23
C ASN A 421 9.78 -21.84 6.71
N ILE A 422 10.66 -21.26 7.51
CA ILE A 422 10.43 -20.98 8.92
C ILE A 422 11.07 -19.64 9.29
N ARG A 423 10.38 -18.86 10.15
CA ARG A 423 10.89 -17.63 10.73
C ARG A 423 10.47 -17.52 12.19
N PHE A 424 11.37 -17.01 13.00
CA PHE A 424 11.11 -16.61 14.38
C PHE A 424 11.35 -15.12 14.50
N ASP A 425 10.39 -14.40 15.07
CA ASP A 425 10.47 -12.99 15.39
C ASP A 425 10.35 -12.78 16.90
N HIS A 426 11.24 -11.94 17.45
CA HIS A 426 11.15 -11.40 18.79
C HIS A 426 11.03 -9.88 18.68
N ILE A 427 9.88 -9.34 19.10
CA ILE A 427 9.52 -7.93 18.99
C ILE A 427 9.43 -7.35 20.40
N ASN A 428 10.20 -6.32 20.71
CA ASN A 428 10.14 -5.57 21.95
C ASN A 428 9.60 -4.17 21.70
N LEU A 429 8.65 -3.74 22.52
CA LEU A 429 8.09 -2.40 22.55
C LEU A 429 8.44 -1.73 23.88
N ASP A 430 8.92 -0.49 23.82
CA ASP A 430 9.19 0.39 24.97
C ASP A 430 8.56 1.75 24.69
N TYR A 431 7.60 2.15 25.52
CA TYR A 431 6.83 3.38 25.39
C TYR A 431 7.08 4.31 26.55
N ASN A 432 7.28 5.58 26.27
CA ASN A 432 7.45 6.65 27.24
C ASN A 432 6.68 7.89 26.80
N ASP A 433 6.02 8.59 27.74
CA ASP A 433 5.32 9.83 27.47
C ASP A 433 5.78 11.01 28.35
N TYR A 434 5.31 12.23 28.03
CA TYR A 434 5.61 13.45 28.79
C TYR A 434 5.00 13.44 30.21
N LYS A 435 3.98 12.62 30.48
CA LYS A 435 3.39 12.39 31.80
C LYS A 435 4.20 11.42 32.65
N LYS A 436 5.33 10.91 32.12
CA LYS A 436 6.22 9.92 32.72
C LYS A 436 5.58 8.54 32.88
N GLN A 437 4.63 8.21 32.02
CA GLN A 437 4.14 6.85 31.88
C GLN A 437 5.17 6.04 31.11
N HIS A 438 5.37 4.80 31.49
CA HIS A 438 6.31 3.88 30.86
C HIS A 438 5.67 2.50 30.74
N PHE A 439 5.60 2.00 29.54
CA PHE A 439 5.04 0.68 29.24
C PHE A 439 6.00 -0.14 28.40
N THR A 440 6.09 -1.41 28.68
CA THR A 440 6.85 -2.37 27.88
C THR A 440 5.99 -3.56 27.52
N ASN A 441 6.15 -4.06 26.31
CA ASN A 441 5.56 -5.32 25.89
C ASN A 441 6.50 -6.07 24.96
N ASN A 442 6.32 -7.38 24.81
CA ASN A 442 7.11 -8.17 23.87
C ASN A 442 6.26 -9.29 23.27
N PHE A 443 6.58 -9.64 22.01
CA PHE A 443 5.93 -10.73 21.29
C PHE A 443 6.97 -11.69 20.72
N ASN A 444 6.67 -12.99 20.80
CA ASN A 444 7.46 -14.06 20.21
C ASN A 444 6.58 -14.81 19.20
N VAL A 445 6.89 -14.71 17.91
CA VAL A 445 6.03 -15.23 16.86
C VAL A 445 6.81 -16.17 15.95
N TYR A 446 6.20 -17.32 15.62
CA TYR A 446 6.69 -18.23 14.61
C TYR A 446 5.83 -18.15 13.36
N SER A 447 6.48 -18.01 12.21
CA SER A 447 5.82 -18.02 10.91
C SER A 447 6.42 -19.10 10.03
N TYR A 448 5.59 -19.77 9.24
CA TYR A 448 6.05 -20.84 8.37
C TYR A 448 5.24 -20.96 7.08
N ARG A 449 5.88 -21.56 6.08
CA ARG A 449 5.25 -21.96 4.82
C ARG A 449 5.70 -23.38 4.48
N ILE A 450 4.79 -24.15 3.93
CA ILE A 450 5.10 -25.42 3.27
C ILE A 450 4.30 -25.47 1.97
N GLY A 451 4.94 -25.92 0.89
CA GLY A 451 4.26 -26.05 -0.40
C GLY A 451 4.93 -27.06 -1.29
N ALA A 452 4.22 -27.43 -2.34
CA ALA A 452 4.67 -28.31 -3.39
C ALA A 452 4.28 -27.77 -4.76
N ASN A 453 5.13 -27.98 -5.76
CA ASN A 453 4.84 -27.69 -7.15
C ASN A 453 5.08 -28.96 -7.98
N TYR A 454 4.07 -29.32 -8.80
CA TYR A 454 4.12 -30.46 -9.70
C TYR A 454 4.09 -29.98 -11.16
N ILE A 455 5.13 -30.29 -11.90
CA ILE A 455 5.26 -29.99 -13.33
C ILE A 455 4.52 -31.08 -14.10
N VAL A 456 3.41 -30.71 -14.73
CA VAL A 456 2.56 -31.60 -15.55
C VAL A 456 3.13 -31.76 -16.96
N THR A 457 3.57 -30.65 -17.54
CA THR A 457 4.32 -30.54 -18.81
C THR A 457 5.35 -29.43 -18.67
N GLU A 458 6.24 -29.28 -19.65
CA GLU A 458 7.26 -28.20 -19.65
C GLU A 458 6.64 -26.80 -19.45
N ASP A 459 5.43 -26.60 -19.97
CA ASP A 459 4.72 -25.31 -19.94
C ASP A 459 3.60 -25.25 -18.88
N THR A 460 3.40 -26.33 -18.07
CA THR A 460 2.23 -26.41 -17.18
C THR A 460 2.60 -26.97 -15.83
N SER A 461 2.21 -26.28 -14.77
CA SER A 461 2.39 -26.74 -13.39
C SER A 461 1.13 -26.54 -12.52
N ILE A 462 1.06 -27.35 -11.46
CA ILE A 462 0.08 -27.22 -10.40
C ILE A 462 0.86 -27.09 -9.09
N TYR A 463 0.45 -26.14 -8.25
CA TYR A 463 1.08 -25.96 -6.96
C TYR A 463 0.04 -25.93 -5.84
N ALA A 464 0.48 -26.23 -4.63
CA ALA A 464 -0.31 -26.01 -3.42
C ALA A 464 0.61 -25.52 -2.31
N ASN A 465 0.11 -24.61 -1.47
CA ASN A 465 0.84 -24.15 -0.31
C ASN A 465 -0.07 -23.90 0.90
N TYR A 466 0.55 -23.97 2.06
CA TYR A 466 0.04 -23.49 3.32
C TYR A 466 1.06 -22.50 3.91
N SER A 467 0.61 -21.32 4.33
CA SER A 467 1.47 -20.31 4.95
C SER A 467 0.77 -19.57 6.07
N THR A 468 1.56 -18.99 6.98
CA THR A 468 1.07 -18.14 8.05
C THR A 468 1.54 -16.72 7.87
N GLY A 469 0.72 -15.79 8.37
CA GLY A 469 1.05 -14.38 8.52
C GLY A 469 0.64 -13.89 9.89
N PHE A 470 1.27 -12.82 10.37
CA PHE A 470 0.88 -12.17 11.63
C PHE A 470 1.01 -10.66 11.54
N ARG A 471 0.37 -9.99 12.49
CA ARG A 471 0.47 -8.54 12.74
C ARG A 471 0.49 -8.32 14.24
N ALA A 472 1.58 -7.73 14.75
CA ALA A 472 1.69 -7.38 16.16
C ALA A 472 0.87 -6.12 16.48
N PRO A 473 0.24 -6.05 17.68
CA PRO A 473 -0.40 -4.85 18.18
C PRO A 473 0.57 -3.66 18.23
N THR A 474 0.06 -2.46 17.96
CA THR A 474 0.79 -1.22 18.19
C THR A 474 0.64 -0.75 19.62
N VAL A 475 1.55 0.12 20.09
CA VAL A 475 1.43 0.72 21.43
C VAL A 475 0.12 1.49 21.59
N SER A 476 -0.32 2.19 20.54
CA SER A 476 -1.59 2.91 20.53
C SER A 476 -2.83 1.99 20.62
N GLN A 477 -2.70 0.71 20.31
CA GLN A 477 -3.75 -0.27 20.51
C GLN A 477 -3.71 -0.88 21.93
N LEU A 478 -2.49 -1.18 22.43
CA LEU A 478 -2.29 -1.75 23.77
C LEU A 478 -2.67 -0.78 24.89
N TYR A 479 -2.28 0.48 24.74
CA TYR A 479 -2.38 1.52 25.78
C TYR A 479 -3.21 2.71 25.30
N ALA A 480 -4.27 2.45 24.56
CA ALA A 480 -5.11 3.46 23.92
C ALA A 480 -5.68 4.50 24.90
N GLY A 481 -6.00 4.11 26.12
CA GLY A 481 -6.52 5.00 27.16
C GLY A 481 -5.51 6.04 27.65
N ASP A 482 -4.23 5.70 27.62
CA ASP A 482 -3.15 6.57 28.07
C ASP A 482 -2.49 7.34 26.92
N VAL A 483 -2.41 6.72 25.75
CA VAL A 483 -1.71 7.24 24.55
C VAL A 483 -2.62 8.08 23.68
N SER A 484 -3.92 7.75 23.62
CA SER A 484 -4.85 8.47 22.76
C SER A 484 -5.11 9.89 23.29
N ALA A 485 -4.92 10.86 22.44
CA ALA A 485 -5.34 12.23 22.72
C ALA A 485 -6.87 12.42 22.60
N TYR A 486 -7.60 11.40 22.14
CA TYR A 486 -9.00 11.47 21.76
C TYR A 486 -9.83 10.39 22.46
N GLY A 487 -10.83 10.82 23.21
CA GLY A 487 -11.93 9.99 23.68
C GLY A 487 -11.63 9.10 24.87
N SER A 488 -12.66 8.41 25.32
CA SER A 488 -12.65 7.46 26.43
C SER A 488 -12.34 6.04 25.92
N THR A 489 -11.08 5.75 25.64
CA THR A 489 -10.62 4.41 25.27
C THR A 489 -9.94 3.75 26.47
N ILE A 490 -10.15 2.45 26.65
CA ILE A 490 -9.53 1.68 27.73
C ILE A 490 -8.28 0.97 27.20
N ASN A 491 -7.24 0.89 28.05
CA ASN A 491 -6.04 0.10 27.77
C ASN A 491 -6.36 -1.39 27.73
N ASN A 492 -5.72 -2.10 26.81
CA ASN A 492 -5.72 -3.55 26.77
C ASN A 492 -4.30 -4.09 26.52
N PRO A 493 -3.48 -4.17 27.57
CA PRO A 493 -2.10 -4.68 27.46
C PRO A 493 -2.04 -6.19 27.14
N ASP A 494 -3.14 -6.91 27.23
CA ASP A 494 -3.25 -8.34 26.95
C ASP A 494 -3.56 -8.65 25.47
N LEU A 495 -3.51 -7.64 24.59
CA LEU A 495 -3.64 -7.87 23.15
C LEU A 495 -2.56 -8.81 22.63
N GLU A 496 -2.98 -9.82 21.90
CA GLU A 496 -2.12 -10.77 21.21
C GLU A 496 -1.95 -10.39 19.72
N PRO A 497 -0.87 -10.83 19.07
CA PRO A 497 -0.72 -10.67 17.62
C PRO A 497 -1.89 -11.31 16.87
N GLU A 498 -2.40 -10.61 15.88
CA GLU A 498 -3.35 -11.17 14.92
C GLU A 498 -2.63 -12.17 14.01
N GLU A 499 -3.26 -13.31 13.75
CA GLU A 499 -2.72 -14.38 12.91
C GLU A 499 -3.60 -14.65 11.69
N SER A 500 -2.96 -15.00 10.57
CA SER A 500 -3.62 -15.57 9.40
C SER A 500 -3.08 -16.95 9.04
N ARG A 501 -3.97 -17.82 8.55
CA ARG A 501 -3.66 -19.13 7.96
C ARG A 501 -4.13 -19.13 6.52
N ASN A 502 -3.21 -19.28 5.61
CA ASN A 502 -3.43 -19.19 4.19
C ASN A 502 -3.30 -20.55 3.55
N TYR A 503 -4.29 -20.94 2.75
CA TYR A 503 -4.33 -22.16 1.95
C TYR A 503 -4.49 -21.74 0.50
N GLU A 504 -3.68 -22.30 -0.39
CA GLU A 504 -3.74 -21.98 -1.81
C GLU A 504 -3.46 -23.21 -2.67
N ILE A 505 -4.22 -23.35 -3.74
CA ILE A 505 -3.96 -24.31 -4.83
C ILE A 505 -4.02 -23.51 -6.12
N GLY A 506 -3.00 -23.66 -6.97
CA GLY A 506 -2.94 -22.95 -8.23
C GLY A 506 -2.55 -23.83 -9.41
N PHE A 507 -2.88 -23.33 -10.58
CA PHE A 507 -2.58 -23.91 -11.86
C PHE A 507 -1.96 -22.84 -12.75
N ARG A 508 -0.84 -23.12 -13.40
CA ARG A 508 -0.15 -22.22 -14.32
C ARG A 508 0.11 -22.94 -15.62
N THR A 509 -0.08 -22.21 -16.73
CA THR A 509 0.32 -22.74 -18.04
C THR A 509 0.67 -21.59 -18.97
N THR A 510 1.69 -21.81 -19.80
CA THR A 510 2.05 -20.92 -20.91
C THR A 510 1.75 -21.63 -22.21
N GLN A 511 0.80 -21.14 -22.96
CA GLN A 511 0.42 -21.71 -24.25
C GLN A 511 0.75 -20.73 -25.38
N LYS A 512 1.75 -21.07 -26.18
CA LYS A 512 2.30 -20.18 -27.23
C LYS A 512 2.86 -18.89 -26.60
N LYS A 513 2.11 -17.77 -26.69
CA LYS A 513 2.45 -16.46 -26.17
C LYS A 513 1.43 -15.96 -25.14
N ILE A 514 0.66 -16.84 -24.55
CA ILE A 514 -0.38 -16.51 -23.55
C ILE A 514 -0.08 -17.25 -22.26
N ASN A 515 0.05 -16.52 -21.19
CA ASN A 515 0.16 -17.02 -19.83
C ASN A 515 -1.24 -17.08 -19.21
N PHE A 516 -1.54 -18.18 -18.58
CA PHE A 516 -2.76 -18.40 -17.82
C PHE A 516 -2.40 -18.83 -16.41
N ASP A 517 -2.95 -18.15 -15.42
CA ASP A 517 -2.74 -18.44 -14.01
C ASP A 517 -4.09 -18.45 -13.29
N LEU A 518 -4.37 -19.51 -12.56
CA LEU A 518 -5.58 -19.70 -11.77
C LEU A 518 -5.20 -20.10 -10.35
N ALA A 519 -5.70 -19.38 -9.35
CA ALA A 519 -5.53 -19.72 -7.96
C ALA A 519 -6.86 -19.82 -7.22
N LEU A 520 -6.98 -20.83 -6.39
CA LEU A 520 -8.04 -20.99 -5.38
C LEU A 520 -7.39 -20.75 -4.03
N PHE A 521 -7.95 -19.85 -3.22
CA PHE A 521 -7.37 -19.51 -1.94
C PHE A 521 -8.40 -19.43 -0.81
N GLN A 522 -7.92 -19.62 0.42
CA GLN A 522 -8.63 -19.34 1.65
C GLN A 522 -7.66 -18.77 2.67
N ILE A 523 -8.08 -17.68 3.34
CA ILE A 523 -7.39 -17.05 4.47
C ILE A 523 -8.33 -17.13 5.67
N ASP A 524 -7.90 -17.80 6.73
CA ASP A 524 -8.58 -17.81 8.02
C ASP A 524 -7.83 -16.86 8.96
N ARG A 525 -8.47 -15.74 9.36
CA ARG A 525 -7.91 -14.77 10.32
C ARG A 525 -8.42 -15.09 11.71
N LYS A 526 -7.51 -15.04 12.67
CA LYS A 526 -7.78 -15.24 14.09
C LYS A 526 -7.28 -14.07 14.89
N ASP A 527 -7.89 -13.88 16.05
CA ASP A 527 -7.50 -12.87 17.01
C ASP A 527 -7.46 -11.46 16.38
N PHE A 528 -8.41 -11.23 15.48
CA PHE A 528 -8.52 -9.99 14.72
C PHE A 528 -8.65 -8.80 15.68
N ILE A 529 -7.71 -7.86 15.62
CA ILE A 529 -7.67 -6.68 16.49
C ILE A 529 -8.61 -5.63 15.94
N MET A 530 -9.67 -5.35 16.69
CA MET A 530 -10.68 -4.34 16.34
C MET A 530 -11.00 -3.47 17.54
N LYS A 531 -11.42 -2.23 17.27
CA LYS A 531 -11.99 -1.35 18.28
C LYS A 531 -13.42 -1.79 18.52
N SER A 532 -13.75 -2.07 19.76
CA SER A 532 -15.08 -2.45 20.22
C SER A 532 -15.61 -1.39 21.17
N SER A 533 -16.76 -0.81 20.83
CA SER A 533 -17.48 0.09 21.72
C SER A 533 -18.32 -0.71 22.69
N GLY A 534 -18.28 -0.38 23.97
CA GLY A 534 -19.03 -1.11 24.97
C GLY A 534 -18.91 -0.55 26.37
N ASN A 535 -19.71 -1.10 27.29
CA ASN A 535 -19.61 -0.80 28.71
C ASN A 535 -18.67 -1.80 29.37
N TYR A 536 -17.42 -1.42 29.58
CA TYR A 536 -16.37 -2.24 30.18
C TYR A 536 -16.23 -2.02 31.69
N GLY A 537 -17.34 -1.80 32.36
CA GLY A 537 -17.39 -1.76 33.83
C GLY A 537 -17.59 -0.38 34.45
N ASP A 538 -17.68 0.67 33.63
CA ASP A 538 -18.07 2.01 34.06
C ASP A 538 -19.40 2.44 33.44
N SER A 539 -20.01 3.49 33.98
CA SER A 539 -21.34 3.97 33.59
C SER A 539 -21.38 4.63 32.21
N ASP A 540 -20.21 4.91 31.61
CA ASP A 540 -20.11 5.53 30.32
C ASP A 540 -19.63 4.51 29.25
N ALA A 541 -20.21 4.56 28.06
CA ALA A 541 -19.77 3.76 26.94
C ALA A 541 -18.31 4.11 26.59
N THR A 542 -17.45 3.11 26.59
CA THR A 542 -16.02 3.28 26.32
C THR A 542 -15.58 2.33 25.23
N ASP A 543 -14.60 2.74 24.45
CA ASP A 543 -13.98 1.91 23.44
C ASP A 543 -12.80 1.13 24.01
N MET A 544 -12.56 -0.06 23.47
CA MET A 544 -11.38 -0.87 23.78
C MET A 544 -10.92 -1.61 22.54
N TRP A 545 -9.60 -1.65 22.30
CA TRP A 545 -9.04 -2.56 21.33
C TRP A 545 -9.03 -3.99 21.88
N ALA A 546 -9.52 -4.95 21.09
CA ALA A 546 -9.63 -6.33 21.52
C ALA A 546 -9.41 -7.32 20.38
N ASN A 547 -8.91 -8.52 20.72
CA ASN A 547 -8.84 -9.68 19.80
C ASN A 547 -10.24 -10.32 19.73
N ILE A 548 -11.20 -9.62 19.13
CA ILE A 548 -12.62 -9.97 19.24
C ILE A 548 -13.10 -10.91 18.16
N GLY A 549 -12.34 -11.05 17.08
CA GLY A 549 -12.92 -11.63 15.89
C GLY A 549 -12.18 -12.77 15.28
N GLY A 550 -12.88 -13.36 14.36
CA GLY A 550 -12.34 -14.16 13.27
C GLY A 550 -12.96 -13.71 11.98
N ALA A 551 -12.20 -13.83 10.91
CA ALA A 551 -12.66 -13.54 9.57
C ALA A 551 -12.21 -14.65 8.61
N LYS A 552 -12.94 -14.83 7.53
CA LYS A 552 -12.60 -15.76 6.47
C LYS A 552 -12.67 -15.05 5.13
N HIS A 553 -11.61 -15.18 4.36
CA HIS A 553 -11.52 -14.69 2.98
C HIS A 553 -11.25 -15.90 2.08
N ARG A 554 -12.09 -16.17 1.13
CA ARG A 554 -11.90 -17.27 0.16
C ARG A 554 -12.26 -16.81 -1.23
N GLY A 555 -11.61 -17.37 -2.23
CA GLY A 555 -11.89 -16.90 -3.57
C GLY A 555 -11.15 -17.61 -4.67
N VAL A 556 -11.33 -17.04 -5.87
CA VAL A 556 -10.72 -17.47 -7.11
C VAL A 556 -10.05 -16.27 -7.75
N GLU A 557 -8.80 -16.42 -8.14
CA GLU A 557 -8.05 -15.44 -8.92
C GLU A 557 -7.69 -16.02 -10.28
N LEU A 558 -7.91 -15.26 -11.32
CA LEU A 558 -7.57 -15.62 -12.69
C LEU A 558 -6.77 -14.48 -13.33
N SER A 559 -5.64 -14.82 -13.90
CA SER A 559 -4.84 -13.94 -14.76
C SER A 559 -4.67 -14.57 -16.13
N ILE A 560 -4.93 -13.81 -17.17
CA ILE A 560 -4.64 -14.17 -18.57
C ILE A 560 -3.89 -13.01 -19.17
N ASN A 561 -2.67 -13.24 -19.63
CA ASN A 561 -1.87 -12.20 -20.26
C ASN A 561 -1.03 -12.74 -21.41
N GLY A 562 -0.88 -11.93 -22.45
CA GLY A 562 -0.05 -12.28 -23.59
C GLY A 562 -0.54 -11.74 -24.93
N ALA A 563 0.13 -12.16 -25.98
CA ALA A 563 -0.14 -11.73 -27.35
C ALA A 563 -1.19 -12.64 -28.02
N LEU A 564 -2.36 -12.09 -28.31
CA LEU A 564 -3.38 -12.74 -29.18
C LEU A 564 -2.94 -12.69 -30.66
N HIS A 565 -2.25 -11.61 -31.02
CA HIS A 565 -1.68 -11.36 -32.33
C HIS A 565 -0.42 -10.50 -32.13
N GLU A 566 0.45 -10.42 -33.14
CA GLU A 566 1.67 -9.57 -33.07
C GLU A 566 1.37 -8.10 -32.76
N GLN A 567 0.18 -7.63 -33.14
CA GLN A 567 -0.30 -6.26 -32.92
C GLN A 567 -1.32 -6.15 -31.78
N LEU A 568 -1.66 -7.24 -31.10
CA LEU A 568 -2.75 -7.24 -30.12
C LEU A 568 -2.35 -7.99 -28.86
N LEU A 569 -2.22 -7.25 -27.77
CA LEU A 569 -1.89 -7.79 -26.45
C LEU A 569 -3.12 -7.70 -25.56
N LEU A 570 -3.31 -8.71 -24.73
CA LEU A 570 -4.42 -8.82 -23.79
C LEU A 570 -3.91 -9.07 -22.38
N ASN A 571 -4.45 -8.34 -21.41
CA ASN A 571 -4.31 -8.64 -20.00
C ASN A 571 -5.70 -8.67 -19.36
N ILE A 572 -6.03 -9.76 -18.67
CA ILE A 572 -7.27 -9.94 -17.90
C ILE A 572 -6.88 -10.33 -16.49
N ALA A 573 -7.38 -9.60 -15.51
CA ALA A 573 -7.27 -9.91 -14.09
C ALA A 573 -8.68 -10.00 -13.50
N TYR A 574 -9.08 -11.18 -13.05
CA TYR A 574 -10.37 -11.42 -12.42
C TYR A 574 -10.20 -11.97 -11.02
N THR A 575 -11.02 -11.48 -10.09
CA THR A 575 -11.10 -11.97 -8.72
C THR A 575 -12.55 -12.20 -8.34
N TYR A 576 -12.82 -13.38 -7.84
CA TYR A 576 -14.00 -13.66 -7.00
C TYR A 576 -13.52 -13.73 -5.55
N LEU A 577 -14.13 -12.98 -4.66
CA LEU A 577 -13.78 -12.91 -3.25
C LEU A 577 -15.03 -12.96 -2.38
N ASP A 578 -15.09 -13.94 -1.49
CA ASP A 578 -16.11 -14.08 -0.46
C ASP A 578 -15.41 -13.89 0.91
N ALA A 579 -15.58 -12.71 1.49
CA ALA A 579 -14.95 -12.30 2.75
C ALA A 579 -16.02 -11.97 3.78
N TYR A 580 -15.99 -12.64 4.94
CA TYR A 580 -17.00 -12.49 5.98
C TYR A 580 -16.44 -12.75 7.38
N TYR A 581 -17.12 -12.21 8.38
CA TYR A 581 -16.81 -12.43 9.79
C TYR A 581 -17.23 -13.84 10.22
N THR A 582 -16.31 -14.60 10.80
CA THR A 582 -16.61 -15.92 11.41
C THR A 582 -16.94 -15.80 12.89
N LYS A 583 -16.53 -14.68 13.52
CA LYS A 583 -16.84 -14.36 14.90
C LYS A 583 -16.79 -12.84 15.09
N TYR A 584 -17.94 -12.22 15.35
CA TYR A 584 -18.05 -10.80 15.68
C TYR A 584 -19.35 -10.56 16.45
N ASN A 585 -19.36 -10.87 17.76
CA ASN A 585 -20.57 -10.99 18.56
C ASN A 585 -20.92 -9.73 19.37
N SER A 586 -20.06 -8.72 19.43
CA SER A 586 -20.24 -7.55 20.29
C SER A 586 -19.83 -6.28 19.54
N PHE A 587 -20.54 -6.01 18.47
CA PHE A 587 -20.39 -4.77 17.72
C PHE A 587 -21.42 -3.76 18.24
N GLY A 588 -20.95 -2.62 18.78
CA GLY A 588 -21.79 -1.57 19.31
C GLY A 588 -21.94 -0.42 18.35
N ILE A 589 -23.18 0.02 18.10
CA ILE A 589 -23.48 1.27 17.37
C ILE A 589 -24.35 2.12 18.27
N ASP A 590 -24.04 3.40 18.39
CA ASP A 590 -24.94 4.40 18.93
C ASP A 590 -26.00 4.72 17.86
N LEU A 591 -27.24 4.42 18.16
CA LEU A 591 -28.43 4.69 17.34
C LEU A 591 -29.40 5.62 18.08
N ASP A 592 -28.94 6.34 19.09
CA ASP A 592 -29.78 7.28 19.81
C ASP A 592 -29.76 8.64 19.14
N ALA A 593 -30.91 9.10 18.68
CA ALA A 593 -31.09 10.45 18.12
C ALA A 593 -30.87 11.60 19.13
N ASN A 594 -30.46 11.29 20.36
CA ASN A 594 -30.18 12.31 21.38
C ASN A 594 -28.66 12.46 21.60
N PRO A 595 -28.02 13.51 21.12
CA PRO A 595 -26.57 13.71 21.25
C PRO A 595 -26.06 13.82 22.70
N ASN A 596 -26.97 13.87 23.65
CA ASN A 596 -26.63 13.93 25.10
C ASN A 596 -26.67 12.55 25.79
N THR A 597 -26.97 11.49 25.06
CA THR A 597 -27.07 10.13 25.61
C THR A 597 -26.32 9.17 24.69
N ASN A 598 -25.38 8.42 25.21
CA ASN A 598 -24.64 7.38 24.45
C ASN A 598 -25.33 6.03 24.73
N ILE A 599 -26.43 5.74 24.03
CA ILE A 599 -27.11 4.46 24.15
C ILE A 599 -26.61 3.50 23.07
N VAL A 600 -25.58 2.75 23.36
CA VAL A 600 -25.01 1.77 22.44
C VAL A 600 -25.90 0.54 22.30
N THR A 601 -26.36 0.28 21.08
CA THR A 601 -27.06 -0.96 20.72
C THR A 601 -26.05 -1.98 20.21
N TYR A 602 -26.06 -3.20 20.78
CA TYR A 602 -25.14 -4.26 20.43
C TYR A 602 -25.71 -5.18 19.37
N PHE A 603 -24.90 -5.47 18.36
CA PHE A 603 -25.24 -6.33 17.23
C PHE A 603 -24.27 -7.51 17.14
N ASN A 604 -24.72 -8.57 16.46
CA ASN A 604 -23.90 -9.69 16.07
C ASN A 604 -23.67 -9.62 14.54
N ALA A 605 -22.48 -9.27 14.13
CA ALA A 605 -22.08 -9.20 12.73
C ALA A 605 -21.47 -10.54 12.19
N THR A 606 -21.51 -11.61 13.00
CA THR A 606 -21.04 -12.93 12.57
C THR A 606 -21.82 -13.42 11.35
N GLY A 607 -21.13 -13.73 10.27
CA GLY A 607 -21.71 -14.15 8.98
C GLY A 607 -21.89 -13.00 7.99
N ASN A 608 -21.77 -11.74 8.43
CA ASN A 608 -21.84 -10.58 7.54
C ASN A 608 -20.59 -10.48 6.67
N ASP A 609 -20.79 -9.97 5.44
CA ASP A 609 -19.68 -9.62 4.55
C ASP A 609 -18.82 -8.52 5.18
N ILE A 610 -17.49 -8.62 5.01
CA ILE A 610 -16.57 -7.56 5.44
C ILE A 610 -16.81 -6.31 4.59
N PRO A 611 -17.01 -5.13 5.19
CA PRO A 611 -17.27 -3.90 4.47
C PRO A 611 -16.21 -3.57 3.41
N ARG A 612 -16.59 -2.80 2.40
CA ARG A 612 -15.73 -2.32 1.30
C ARG A 612 -15.09 -3.42 0.46
N THR A 613 -15.57 -4.65 0.58
CA THR A 613 -15.08 -5.82 -0.15
C THR A 613 -16.05 -6.22 -1.26
N SER A 614 -15.68 -5.94 -2.51
CA SER A 614 -16.48 -6.35 -3.68
C SER A 614 -16.27 -7.83 -4.00
N LYS A 615 -17.35 -8.59 -4.19
CA LYS A 615 -17.26 -10.04 -4.50
C LYS A 615 -16.68 -10.32 -5.87
N HIS A 616 -16.90 -9.46 -6.86
CA HIS A 616 -16.36 -9.63 -8.20
C HIS A 616 -15.59 -8.38 -8.63
N GLN A 617 -14.39 -8.60 -9.11
CA GLN A 617 -13.53 -7.57 -9.69
C GLN A 617 -12.97 -8.08 -11.01
N LEU A 618 -13.01 -7.26 -12.05
CA LEU A 618 -12.46 -7.57 -13.35
C LEU A 618 -11.72 -6.35 -13.89
N ASN A 619 -10.45 -6.54 -14.20
CA ASN A 619 -9.65 -5.57 -14.94
C ASN A 619 -9.28 -6.18 -16.30
N THR A 620 -9.43 -5.42 -17.37
CA THR A 620 -9.04 -5.83 -18.71
C THR A 620 -8.28 -4.71 -19.37
N VAL A 621 -7.11 -5.02 -19.91
CA VAL A 621 -6.28 -4.08 -20.69
C VAL A 621 -6.04 -4.69 -22.06
N ILE A 622 -6.30 -3.93 -23.10
CA ILE A 622 -6.06 -4.31 -24.50
C ILE A 622 -5.12 -3.27 -25.11
N ASP A 623 -3.95 -3.72 -25.56
CA ASP A 623 -3.00 -2.90 -26.29
C ASP A 623 -3.05 -3.27 -27.77
N TYR A 624 -3.31 -2.30 -28.63
CA TYR A 624 -3.33 -2.44 -30.08
C TYR A 624 -2.23 -1.60 -30.73
N MET A 625 -1.35 -2.24 -31.48
CA MET A 625 -0.21 -1.65 -32.16
C MET A 625 -0.38 -1.72 -33.69
N PRO A 626 -1.20 -0.80 -34.29
CA PRO A 626 -1.54 -0.86 -35.72
C PRO A 626 -0.36 -0.58 -36.66
N LEU A 627 0.63 0.15 -36.17
CA LEU A 627 1.86 0.52 -36.93
C LEU A 627 3.01 0.77 -35.95
N ASP A 628 4.23 0.78 -36.48
CA ASP A 628 5.43 0.99 -35.69
C ASP A 628 5.37 2.31 -34.91
N GLY A 629 5.65 2.23 -33.61
CA GLY A 629 5.66 3.36 -32.69
C GLY A 629 4.28 3.78 -32.16
N LEU A 630 3.14 3.37 -32.78
CA LEU A 630 1.80 3.71 -32.29
C LEU A 630 1.23 2.57 -31.44
N GLN A 631 0.86 2.90 -30.20
CA GLN A 631 0.11 2.03 -29.30
C GLN A 631 -1.19 2.71 -28.88
N LEU A 632 -2.29 1.98 -28.99
CA LEU A 632 -3.61 2.37 -28.49
C LEU A 632 -4.01 1.38 -27.40
N THR A 633 -4.25 1.89 -26.19
CA THR A 633 -4.62 1.07 -25.05
C THR A 633 -6.05 1.38 -24.62
N GLY A 634 -6.87 0.34 -24.46
CA GLY A 634 -8.18 0.41 -23.82
C GLY A 634 -8.16 -0.35 -22.50
N GLU A 635 -8.66 0.28 -21.45
CA GLU A 635 -8.74 -0.32 -20.13
C GLU A 635 -10.20 -0.37 -19.66
N MET A 636 -10.60 -1.47 -19.01
CA MET A 636 -11.88 -1.61 -18.33
C MET A 636 -11.66 -2.10 -16.90
N ASN A 637 -12.25 -1.41 -15.93
CA ASN A 637 -12.25 -1.81 -14.53
C ASN A 637 -13.70 -1.96 -14.03
N PHE A 638 -14.06 -3.16 -13.63
CA PHE A 638 -15.36 -3.50 -13.05
C PHE A 638 -15.18 -3.91 -11.58
N LYS A 639 -16.04 -3.38 -10.70
CA LYS A 639 -16.23 -3.85 -9.32
C LYS A 639 -17.72 -4.07 -9.08
N SER A 640 -18.09 -5.21 -8.48
CA SER A 640 -19.45 -5.46 -8.02
C SER A 640 -19.79 -4.57 -6.82
N HIS A 641 -21.04 -4.56 -6.41
CA HIS A 641 -21.45 -3.89 -5.17
C HIS A 641 -20.71 -4.42 -3.95
N TYR A 642 -20.68 -3.61 -2.90
CA TYR A 642 -20.18 -3.96 -1.56
C TYR A 642 -21.03 -3.28 -0.49
N TYR A 643 -20.86 -3.67 0.77
CA TYR A 643 -21.48 -3.00 1.92
C TYR A 643 -20.52 -1.99 2.53
N ALA A 644 -21.05 -0.83 2.95
CA ALA A 644 -20.26 0.25 3.54
C ALA A 644 -20.07 0.09 5.06
N ASP A 645 -20.81 -0.80 5.69
CA ASP A 645 -20.94 -0.98 7.12
C ASP A 645 -20.90 -2.46 7.55
N ASP A 646 -20.57 -2.71 8.82
CA ASP A 646 -20.44 -4.06 9.41
C ASP A 646 -21.79 -4.79 9.58
N LEU A 647 -22.91 -4.06 9.58
CA LEU A 647 -24.25 -4.66 9.64
C LEU A 647 -24.76 -5.10 8.27
N ASN A 648 -24.09 -4.72 7.18
CA ASN A 648 -24.50 -4.95 5.80
C ASN A 648 -25.85 -4.31 5.43
N VAL A 649 -26.14 -3.15 5.98
CA VAL A 649 -27.36 -2.37 5.71
C VAL A 649 -27.19 -1.51 4.47
N ILE A 650 -26.08 -0.77 4.39
CA ILE A 650 -25.85 0.24 3.36
C ILE A 650 -25.04 -0.36 2.21
N ARG A 651 -25.69 -0.48 1.05
CA ARG A 651 -25.11 -1.12 -0.13
C ARG A 651 -24.65 -0.10 -1.17
N ILE A 652 -23.36 -0.14 -1.51
CA ILE A 652 -22.78 0.69 -2.57
C ILE A 652 -22.89 0.00 -3.92
N PRO A 653 -23.39 0.69 -4.97
CA PRO A 653 -23.64 0.08 -6.28
C PRO A 653 -22.39 -0.42 -7.00
N ALA A 654 -22.56 -1.38 -7.91
CA ALA A 654 -21.51 -1.83 -8.82
C ALA A 654 -21.11 -0.72 -9.81
N ARG A 655 -19.84 -0.75 -10.25
CA ARG A 655 -19.31 0.21 -11.23
C ARG A 655 -18.49 -0.46 -12.32
N THR A 656 -18.50 0.14 -13.50
CA THR A 656 -17.58 -0.16 -14.61
C THR A 656 -17.01 1.14 -15.13
N ILE A 657 -15.69 1.23 -15.18
CA ILE A 657 -14.95 2.41 -15.65
C ILE A 657 -14.11 2.01 -16.85
N TYR A 658 -14.03 2.89 -17.84
CA TYR A 658 -13.23 2.69 -19.04
C TYR A 658 -12.22 3.83 -19.18
N ASN A 659 -10.98 3.49 -19.53
CA ASN A 659 -9.92 4.45 -19.81
C ASN A 659 -9.35 4.19 -21.20
N ALA A 660 -8.74 5.19 -21.80
CA ALA A 660 -8.08 5.09 -23.10
C ALA A 660 -6.74 5.82 -23.10
N VAL A 661 -5.73 5.22 -23.72
CA VAL A 661 -4.40 5.82 -23.92
C VAL A 661 -4.01 5.69 -25.38
N ALA A 662 -3.46 6.75 -25.94
CA ALA A 662 -2.78 6.74 -27.22
C ALA A 662 -1.34 7.21 -27.03
N LYS A 663 -0.38 6.41 -27.51
CA LYS A 663 1.04 6.68 -27.36
C LYS A 663 1.73 6.52 -28.72
N TYR A 664 2.59 7.48 -29.07
CA TYR A 664 3.42 7.40 -30.26
C TYR A 664 4.88 7.63 -29.91
N LYS A 665 5.73 6.66 -30.26
CA LYS A 665 7.18 6.69 -30.07
C LYS A 665 7.88 6.76 -31.41
N TYR A 666 8.73 7.76 -31.56
CA TYR A 666 9.56 7.95 -32.72
C TYR A 666 11.05 7.88 -32.34
N THR A 667 11.80 6.98 -32.99
CA THR A 667 13.23 6.78 -32.71
C THR A 667 14.06 7.27 -33.88
N PHE A 668 15.08 8.08 -33.63
CA PHE A 668 15.99 8.60 -34.65
C PHE A 668 17.43 8.63 -34.10
N GLY A 669 18.31 7.78 -34.64
CA GLY A 669 19.64 7.59 -34.09
C GLY A 669 19.60 7.08 -32.66
N ASP A 670 20.31 7.76 -31.75
CA ASP A 670 20.34 7.44 -30.30
C ASP A 670 19.19 8.09 -29.51
N TYR A 671 18.36 8.89 -30.19
CA TYR A 671 17.25 9.60 -29.57
C TYR A 671 15.94 8.85 -29.74
N ALA A 672 15.10 8.90 -28.73
CA ALA A 672 13.69 8.49 -28.80
C ALA A 672 12.79 9.60 -28.26
N LEU A 673 11.81 10.00 -29.05
CA LEU A 673 10.75 10.93 -28.64
C LEU A 673 9.46 10.14 -28.46
N GLU A 674 8.77 10.33 -27.34
CA GLU A 674 7.46 9.73 -27.10
C GLU A 674 6.44 10.80 -26.74
N ALA A 675 5.27 10.76 -27.35
CA ALA A 675 4.12 11.58 -27.01
C ALA A 675 2.96 10.68 -26.63
N PHE A 676 2.20 11.09 -25.61
CA PHE A 676 1.01 10.36 -25.22
C PHE A 676 -0.17 11.29 -24.88
N ALA A 677 -1.36 10.73 -24.97
CA ALA A 677 -2.60 11.29 -24.44
C ALA A 677 -3.38 10.18 -23.72
N ARG A 678 -3.88 10.48 -22.53
CA ARG A 678 -4.66 9.57 -21.69
C ARG A 678 -5.98 10.21 -21.27
N VAL A 679 -7.05 9.42 -21.27
CA VAL A 679 -8.37 9.80 -20.73
C VAL A 679 -8.77 8.73 -19.74
N ASP A 680 -8.92 9.10 -18.47
CA ASP A 680 -9.48 8.26 -17.44
C ASP A 680 -10.98 8.53 -17.30
N ASN A 681 -11.76 7.52 -16.93
CA ASN A 681 -13.21 7.57 -16.84
C ASN A 681 -13.85 8.14 -18.12
N LEU A 682 -13.58 7.51 -19.27
CA LEU A 682 -13.93 7.97 -20.61
C LEU A 682 -15.41 8.37 -20.76
N PHE A 683 -16.31 7.72 -20.04
CA PHE A 683 -17.76 7.95 -20.11
C PHE A 683 -18.29 8.87 -19.00
N ASP A 684 -17.38 9.47 -18.21
CA ASP A 684 -17.72 10.45 -17.15
C ASP A 684 -18.72 9.91 -16.13
N LYS A 685 -18.50 8.67 -15.69
CA LYS A 685 -19.39 8.03 -14.75
C LYS A 685 -19.12 8.52 -13.33
N THR A 686 -20.16 9.07 -12.69
CA THR A 686 -20.10 9.36 -11.24
C THR A 686 -20.18 8.08 -10.43
N TYR A 687 -19.28 7.92 -9.44
CA TYR A 687 -19.26 6.81 -8.50
C TYR A 687 -18.51 7.21 -7.22
N TYR A 688 -18.68 6.42 -6.17
CA TYR A 688 -17.94 6.62 -4.93
C TYR A 688 -16.57 5.93 -5.02
N ALA A 689 -15.50 6.70 -4.89
CA ALA A 689 -14.13 6.17 -4.76
C ALA A 689 -14.00 5.41 -3.45
N THR A 690 -14.52 6.00 -2.36
CA THR A 690 -14.70 5.34 -1.05
C THR A 690 -16.07 5.70 -0.48
N ALA A 691 -16.66 4.79 0.29
CA ALA A 691 -17.85 5.04 1.10
C ALA A 691 -17.84 4.12 2.30
N ARG A 692 -18.06 4.67 3.49
CA ARG A 692 -18.07 3.93 4.76
C ARG A 692 -19.05 4.55 5.73
N SER A 693 -19.57 3.75 6.65
CA SER A 693 -20.30 4.20 7.84
C SER A 693 -19.93 3.36 9.04
N SER A 694 -19.90 3.96 10.22
CA SER A 694 -19.67 3.29 11.50
C SER A 694 -20.84 3.44 12.48
N GLY A 695 -21.89 4.18 12.11
CA GLY A 695 -23.05 4.42 12.97
C GLY A 695 -24.01 5.43 12.35
N ASP A 696 -25.07 5.75 13.09
CA ASP A 696 -26.00 6.85 12.81
C ASP A 696 -25.25 8.16 13.04
N ARG A 697 -24.86 8.77 11.95
CA ARG A 697 -23.98 9.92 11.96
C ARG A 697 -24.72 11.24 11.97
N ASN A 698 -25.86 11.29 11.33
CA ASN A 698 -26.72 12.46 11.29
C ASN A 698 -27.62 12.55 12.51
N GLU A 699 -27.53 11.53 13.43
CA GLU A 699 -28.26 11.46 14.71
C GLU A 699 -29.79 11.52 14.54
N ASP A 700 -30.33 11.00 13.43
CA ASP A 700 -31.77 10.98 13.17
C ASP A 700 -32.47 9.70 13.67
N GLY A 701 -31.70 8.72 14.17
CA GLY A 701 -32.19 7.44 14.67
C GLY A 701 -32.41 6.40 13.57
N ILE A 702 -31.98 6.69 12.32
CA ILE A 702 -32.13 5.81 11.16
C ILE A 702 -30.74 5.54 10.57
N PHE A 703 -30.34 4.30 10.50
CA PHE A 703 -29.06 3.93 9.92
C PHE A 703 -29.19 3.65 8.44
N ASP A 704 -28.82 4.63 7.59
CA ASP A 704 -28.99 4.54 6.13
C ASP A 704 -27.87 5.25 5.33
N ALA A 705 -28.15 5.57 4.08
CA ALA A 705 -27.14 6.15 3.17
C ALA A 705 -26.75 7.61 3.51
N GLU A 706 -27.53 8.30 4.34
CA GLU A 706 -27.19 9.64 4.81
C GLU A 706 -26.13 9.63 5.93
N ASP A 707 -25.84 8.43 6.49
CA ASP A 707 -24.76 8.23 7.47
C ASP A 707 -23.41 7.94 6.83
N LEU A 708 -23.33 7.91 5.51
CA LEU A 708 -22.10 7.61 4.80
C LEU A 708 -21.11 8.78 4.88
N SER A 709 -19.85 8.42 5.09
CA SER A 709 -18.69 9.26 4.75
C SER A 709 -18.23 8.89 3.34
N ILE A 710 -18.37 9.78 2.39
CA ILE A 710 -18.20 9.51 0.96
C ILE A 710 -17.05 10.35 0.38
N THR A 711 -16.19 9.72 -0.44
CA THR A 711 -15.37 10.43 -1.41
C THR A 711 -15.92 10.12 -2.80
N VAL A 712 -16.45 11.12 -3.48
CA VAL A 712 -16.93 10.98 -4.87
C VAL A 712 -15.71 11.00 -5.79
N ASP A 713 -15.68 10.16 -6.82
CA ASP A 713 -14.59 10.13 -7.79
C ASP A 713 -14.57 11.41 -8.65
N GLN A 714 -13.36 11.82 -9.06
CA GLN A 714 -13.12 13.07 -9.78
C GLN A 714 -13.68 13.12 -11.22
N GLY A 715 -14.41 12.12 -11.67
CA GLY A 715 -15.00 12.09 -13.01
C GLY A 715 -13.98 11.87 -14.11
N ARG A 716 -14.20 12.50 -15.28
CA ARG A 716 -13.32 12.35 -16.44
C ARG A 716 -12.05 13.20 -16.31
N VAL A 717 -10.88 12.55 -16.45
CA VAL A 717 -9.56 13.19 -16.35
C VAL A 717 -8.80 13.05 -17.66
N TYR A 718 -8.16 14.13 -18.10
CA TYR A 718 -7.33 14.18 -19.29
C TYR A 718 -5.88 14.40 -18.90
N ARG A 719 -4.95 13.69 -19.53
CA ARG A 719 -3.50 13.91 -19.40
C ARG A 719 -2.81 13.77 -20.76
N ALA A 720 -1.76 14.54 -20.94
CA ALA A 720 -0.89 14.44 -22.11
C ALA A 720 0.54 14.76 -21.72
N GLY A 721 1.51 14.20 -22.44
CA GLY A 721 2.90 14.44 -22.15
C GLY A 721 3.83 14.14 -23.30
N LEU A 722 5.07 14.62 -23.14
CA LEU A 722 6.18 14.40 -24.03
C LEU A 722 7.38 13.92 -23.24
N SER A 723 8.06 12.89 -23.77
CA SER A 723 9.30 12.36 -23.19
C SER A 723 10.39 12.29 -24.23
N VAL A 724 11.63 12.51 -23.83
CA VAL A 724 12.81 12.39 -24.67
C VAL A 724 13.86 11.54 -23.97
N LYS A 725 14.40 10.55 -24.69
CA LYS A 725 15.57 9.75 -24.32
C LYS A 725 16.72 10.10 -25.24
N PHE A 726 17.95 10.35 -24.66
CA PHE A 726 19.13 10.76 -25.41
C PHE A 726 20.45 10.38 -24.72
#